data_0eb0e7fb4df659d2abc1d5689c6e0c41
#
_entry.id   0eb0e7fb4df659d2abc1d5689c6e0c41
#
_cell.length_a   1.000
_cell.length_b   1.000
_cell.length_c   1.000
_cell.angle_alpha   90.00
_cell.angle_beta   90.00
_cell.angle_gamma   90.00
#
_symmetry.space_group_name_H-M   'P 1'
#
loop_
_entity.id
_entity.type
_entity.pdbx_description
1 polymer ?
#
loop_
_entity_poly.entity_id
_entity_poly.type
_entity_poly.pdbx_seq_one_letter_code
_entity_poly.pdbx_strand_id
1 'polypeptide(L)'
;MKKLKWNTNKSDEIYNTSGWGAPYFSIKRKGDVVVHPRGKPTRYFSLKTLVDQIIERSIQPPFLLRFNDILIHRLSCISEAFANAIKEFDYTGKHSVIYPIKVNQQKHVVDQIVKYNLKNSNGLEAGSKPELLAILALSQKQDMPIICNGYKDEEYFEIALMGTKIGKAVFPVIEKFSEFETLVTVSKRMDVKPQFGVRIKLSATGSGRWQKSGGFRSKFGLTINELVRGVEKLKKHNLLDGFKLLHFHQGSQITDISTLKRSLKEAARVYSELIKLDVPLEILDVGGGLGVDYNGTATNHDSSANYDLQEYANDVVFQIKEICDETNVACPTIYTECGRAVAAHHSVLIFEALGYSGYDRSKLPEKLKKNSPKPLRELLEIRKALQREKQSTKVMEHYHDAISNFQESQNLFGLGYMNIRERGMAEDFYFSSLKRCMTILKQDEEYQDEVKDLEKILSDTYFGNFSVFQSLPDHWAIEQQFPIMPIHKLNEEPTASAIIADITCDSDGKIDLFIGPKKGNATIRLHPLDDKEEYYIGAFLVGAYQETLGDLHNLFGDTNAVHVRTDNKGQPVIDAIVRGDTVKEVLSYVQYDVDDLLDLMHQQVEKAVHAKQISFKESGKLLKFYETAIEGYTYLEDWVTRGEL
;
A
#
# COMPACT_ATOMS: atom_id res chain seq x y z
N MET A 1 0.27 35.81 24.42
CA MET A 1 -0.39 35.43 23.18
C MET A 1 -1.52 34.46 23.49
N LYS A 2 -2.77 34.71 23.08
CA LYS A 2 -3.86 33.73 23.21
C LYS A 2 -3.46 32.53 22.35
N LYS A 3 -3.31 31.31 22.95
CA LYS A 3 -3.18 30.07 22.19
C LYS A 3 -4.33 30.03 21.18
N LEU A 4 -4.03 30.10 19.89
CA LEU A 4 -5.02 29.87 18.86
C LEU A 4 -5.62 28.48 19.11
N LYS A 5 -6.95 28.44 19.24
CA LYS A 5 -7.68 27.17 19.45
C LYS A 5 -7.40 26.24 18.28
N TRP A 6 -7.13 24.95 18.53
CA TRP A 6 -6.94 23.95 17.49
C TRP A 6 -8.16 23.86 16.57
N ASN A 7 -7.94 23.55 15.32
CA ASN A 7 -9.00 23.34 14.33
C ASN A 7 -8.57 22.33 13.26
N THR A 8 -9.51 21.87 12.49
CA THR A 8 -9.32 20.84 11.45
C THR A 8 -8.37 21.25 10.31
N ASN A 9 -8.15 22.54 10.06
CA ASN A 9 -7.18 23.00 9.06
C ASN A 9 -5.74 22.69 9.51
N LYS A 10 -5.45 22.82 10.82
CA LYS A 10 -4.14 22.43 11.37
C LYS A 10 -3.91 20.92 11.29
N SER A 11 -4.95 20.12 11.48
CA SER A 11 -4.86 18.68 11.29
C SER A 11 -4.65 18.34 9.81
N ASP A 12 -5.30 19.05 8.89
CA ASP A 12 -5.08 18.92 7.46
C ASP A 12 -3.62 19.24 7.07
N GLU A 13 -3.04 20.30 7.63
CA GLU A 13 -1.62 20.66 7.44
C GLU A 13 -0.66 19.56 7.95
N ILE A 14 -0.95 18.95 9.12
CA ILE A 14 -0.09 17.91 9.70
C ILE A 14 -0.14 16.62 8.89
N TYR A 15 -1.35 16.19 8.49
CA TYR A 15 -1.56 14.92 7.80
C TYR A 15 -1.59 15.07 6.27
N ASN A 16 -1.48 16.29 5.75
CA ASN A 16 -1.54 16.63 4.32
C ASN A 16 -2.73 15.99 3.59
N THR A 17 -3.90 15.95 4.25
CA THR A 17 -5.09 15.25 3.71
C THR A 17 -5.60 15.91 2.42
N SER A 18 -5.50 17.22 2.30
CA SER A 18 -5.86 17.96 1.08
C SER A 18 -4.93 17.65 -0.11
N GLY A 19 -3.69 17.21 0.14
CA GLY A 19 -2.75 16.78 -0.90
C GLY A 19 -3.08 15.37 -1.41
N TRP A 20 -2.86 14.35 -0.58
CA TRP A 20 -3.03 12.94 -0.99
C TRP A 20 -4.49 12.47 -1.06
N GLY A 21 -5.38 13.10 -0.28
CA GLY A 21 -6.77 12.65 -0.15
C GLY A 21 -7.69 13.13 -1.27
N ALA A 22 -7.32 14.19 -1.97
CA ALA A 22 -8.14 14.73 -3.05
C ALA A 22 -8.26 13.75 -4.22
N PRO A 23 -9.46 13.59 -4.80
CA PRO A 23 -10.74 14.25 -4.44
C PRO A 23 -11.60 13.38 -3.47
N TYR A 24 -11.07 12.32 -2.86
CA TYR A 24 -11.87 11.28 -2.19
C TYR A 24 -11.93 11.41 -0.68
N PHE A 25 -10.94 12.01 -0.04
CA PHE A 25 -10.86 12.11 1.41
C PHE A 25 -10.64 13.55 1.85
N SER A 26 -11.32 13.96 2.93
CA SER A 26 -11.11 15.28 3.54
C SER A 26 -11.51 15.25 5.02
N ILE A 27 -11.13 16.29 5.78
CA ILE A 27 -11.50 16.45 7.18
C ILE A 27 -12.68 17.44 7.28
N LYS A 28 -13.69 17.12 8.07
CA LYS A 28 -14.83 18.03 8.33
C LYS A 28 -14.79 18.60 9.73
N ARG A 29 -15.56 19.69 9.96
CA ARG A 29 -15.53 20.49 11.21
C ARG A 29 -15.75 19.67 12.50
N LYS A 30 -16.42 18.52 12.42
CA LYS A 30 -16.60 17.62 13.57
C LYS A 30 -15.34 16.88 13.98
N GLY A 31 -14.29 16.91 13.14
CA GLY A 31 -13.03 16.21 13.38
C GLY A 31 -12.99 14.81 12.80
N ASP A 32 -13.95 14.42 11.95
CA ASP A 32 -13.95 13.14 11.26
C ASP A 32 -13.34 13.27 9.87
N VAL A 33 -12.65 12.21 9.44
CA VAL A 33 -12.37 11.98 8.03
C VAL A 33 -13.68 11.63 7.33
N VAL A 34 -13.92 12.22 6.17
CA VAL A 34 -15.06 11.89 5.32
C VAL A 34 -14.61 11.37 3.97
N VAL A 35 -15.45 10.51 3.40
CA VAL A 35 -15.26 9.90 2.08
C VAL A 35 -16.16 10.58 1.07
N HIS A 36 -15.62 10.96 -0.10
CA HIS A 36 -16.30 11.50 -1.26
C HIS A 36 -16.27 10.48 -2.40
N PRO A 37 -17.17 9.51 -2.48
CA PRO A 37 -17.04 8.33 -3.35
C PRO A 37 -16.89 8.60 -4.84
N ARG A 38 -17.41 9.75 -5.29
CA ARG A 38 -17.33 10.21 -6.69
C ARG A 38 -16.61 11.55 -6.84
N GLY A 39 -15.71 11.85 -5.92
CA GLY A 39 -14.92 13.09 -5.94
C GLY A 39 -15.72 14.40 -5.81
N LYS A 40 -17.02 14.35 -5.46
CA LYS A 40 -17.87 15.54 -5.36
C LYS A 40 -17.88 16.07 -3.92
N PRO A 41 -17.43 17.32 -3.67
CA PRO A 41 -17.32 17.87 -2.31
C PRO A 41 -18.64 17.93 -1.53
N THR A 42 -19.77 17.96 -2.23
CA THR A 42 -21.12 18.07 -1.65
C THR A 42 -21.73 16.72 -1.25
N ARG A 43 -21.14 15.60 -1.71
CA ARG A 43 -21.62 14.25 -1.41
C ARG A 43 -20.54 13.49 -0.66
N TYR A 44 -20.77 13.27 0.63
CA TYR A 44 -19.83 12.59 1.50
C TYR A 44 -20.54 11.91 2.68
N PHE A 45 -19.85 11.00 3.33
CA PHE A 45 -20.24 10.41 4.61
C PHE A 45 -19.02 10.31 5.55
N SER A 46 -19.28 10.25 6.88
CA SER A 46 -18.21 10.11 7.89
C SER A 46 -17.66 8.68 7.88
N LEU A 47 -16.32 8.57 7.82
CA LEU A 47 -15.61 7.30 7.90
C LEU A 47 -15.80 6.67 9.30
N LYS A 48 -15.71 7.48 10.38
CA LYS A 48 -15.94 6.99 11.75
C LYS A 48 -17.34 6.41 11.92
N THR A 49 -18.37 7.11 11.43
CA THR A 49 -19.74 6.60 11.50
C THR A 49 -19.91 5.27 10.76
N LEU A 50 -19.24 5.09 9.61
CA LEU A 50 -19.26 3.83 8.88
C LEU A 50 -18.56 2.71 9.68
N VAL A 51 -17.40 3.02 10.28
CA VAL A 51 -16.65 2.10 11.15
C VAL A 51 -17.53 1.64 12.31
N ASP A 52 -18.20 2.55 13.02
CA ASP A 52 -19.09 2.22 14.13
C ASP A 52 -20.22 1.27 13.68
N GLN A 53 -20.85 1.55 12.54
CA GLN A 53 -21.89 0.69 11.97
C GLN A 53 -21.38 -0.72 11.59
N ILE A 54 -20.11 -0.86 11.24
CA ILE A 54 -19.50 -2.17 10.94
C ILE A 54 -19.25 -2.93 12.23
N ILE A 55 -18.73 -2.26 13.26
CA ILE A 55 -18.46 -2.86 14.57
C ILE A 55 -19.78 -3.30 15.24
N GLU A 56 -20.84 -2.50 15.15
CA GLU A 56 -22.20 -2.88 15.61
C GLU A 56 -22.73 -4.18 14.95
N ARG A 57 -22.18 -4.58 13.79
CA ARG A 57 -22.45 -5.86 13.11
C ARG A 57 -21.51 -6.98 13.53
N SER A 58 -20.79 -6.81 14.63
CA SER A 58 -19.81 -7.79 15.16
C SER A 58 -18.68 -8.09 14.17
N ILE A 59 -18.20 -7.06 13.47
CA ILE A 59 -17.01 -7.12 12.63
C ILE A 59 -15.96 -6.24 13.26
N GLN A 60 -14.99 -6.89 13.90
CA GLN A 60 -13.94 -6.19 14.63
C GLN A 60 -12.78 -5.78 13.69
N PRO A 61 -12.09 -4.64 13.97
CA PRO A 61 -10.84 -4.30 13.30
C PRO A 61 -9.73 -5.33 13.67
N PRO A 62 -8.70 -5.49 12.83
CA PRO A 62 -8.49 -4.72 11.60
C PRO A 62 -9.43 -5.13 10.47
N PHE A 63 -9.78 -4.18 9.62
CA PHE A 63 -10.51 -4.50 8.40
C PHE A 63 -10.18 -3.52 7.27
N LEU A 64 -10.25 -4.03 6.03
CA LEU A 64 -10.14 -3.23 4.81
C LEU A 64 -11.52 -2.73 4.39
N LEU A 65 -11.65 -1.42 4.23
CA LEU A 65 -12.80 -0.79 3.59
C LEU A 65 -12.51 -0.63 2.11
N ARG A 66 -13.34 -1.21 1.24
CA ARG A 66 -13.22 -1.11 -0.22
C ARG A 66 -14.38 -0.32 -0.79
N PHE A 67 -14.10 0.86 -1.31
CA PHE A 67 -15.09 1.80 -1.86
C PHE A 67 -15.28 1.56 -3.36
N ASN A 68 -16.28 0.76 -3.74
CA ASN A 68 -16.56 0.40 -5.13
C ASN A 68 -16.79 1.62 -6.03
N ASP A 69 -17.45 2.67 -5.53
CA ASP A 69 -17.67 3.90 -6.29
C ASP A 69 -16.36 4.64 -6.61
N ILE A 70 -15.37 4.62 -5.70
CA ILE A 70 -14.04 5.23 -5.96
C ILE A 70 -13.32 4.45 -7.06
N LEU A 71 -13.34 3.13 -7.01
CA LEU A 71 -12.72 2.26 -8.02
C LEU A 71 -13.27 2.57 -9.43
N ILE A 72 -14.58 2.62 -9.56
CA ILE A 72 -15.26 2.91 -10.83
C ILE A 72 -15.03 4.36 -11.26
N HIS A 73 -15.04 5.32 -10.34
CA HIS A 73 -14.76 6.72 -10.66
C HIS A 73 -13.32 6.91 -11.17
N ARG A 74 -12.34 6.20 -10.61
CA ARG A 74 -10.95 6.24 -11.11
C ARG A 74 -10.85 5.77 -12.56
N LEU A 75 -11.50 4.66 -12.93
CA LEU A 75 -11.59 4.20 -14.31
C LEU A 75 -12.22 5.24 -15.23
N SER A 76 -13.32 5.89 -14.79
CA SER A 76 -13.97 6.97 -15.54
C SER A 76 -13.03 8.15 -15.75
N CYS A 77 -12.36 8.63 -14.69
CA CYS A 77 -11.42 9.75 -14.78
C CYS A 77 -10.28 9.51 -15.78
N ILE A 78 -9.72 8.28 -15.80
CA ILE A 78 -8.65 7.94 -16.76
C ILE A 78 -9.22 7.96 -18.18
N SER A 79 -10.37 7.32 -18.41
CA SER A 79 -11.01 7.32 -19.73
C SER A 79 -11.38 8.74 -20.21
N GLU A 80 -11.87 9.59 -19.30
CA GLU A 80 -12.23 10.99 -19.60
C GLU A 80 -11.00 11.84 -19.93
N ALA A 81 -9.88 11.68 -19.19
CA ALA A 81 -8.64 12.40 -19.46
C ALA A 81 -8.09 12.08 -20.87
N PHE A 82 -8.10 10.80 -21.25
CA PHE A 82 -7.71 10.39 -22.61
C PHE A 82 -8.69 10.86 -23.68
N ALA A 83 -10.01 10.85 -23.41
CA ALA A 83 -10.98 11.39 -24.34
C ALA A 83 -10.78 12.89 -24.58
N ASN A 84 -10.45 13.66 -23.54
CA ASN A 84 -10.10 15.08 -23.64
C ASN A 84 -8.83 15.27 -24.48
N ALA A 85 -7.76 14.51 -24.21
CA ALA A 85 -6.50 14.59 -24.95
C ALA A 85 -6.68 14.22 -26.43
N ILE A 86 -7.42 13.14 -26.73
CA ILE A 86 -7.75 12.71 -28.11
C ILE A 86 -8.45 13.84 -28.87
N LYS A 87 -9.41 14.51 -28.20
CA LYS A 87 -10.14 15.63 -28.81
C LYS A 87 -9.25 16.86 -28.97
N GLU A 88 -8.43 17.20 -27.97
CA GLU A 88 -7.56 18.38 -27.98
C GLU A 88 -6.52 18.31 -29.11
N PHE A 89 -5.95 17.14 -29.35
CA PHE A 89 -4.90 16.94 -30.36
C PHE A 89 -5.42 16.39 -31.69
N ASP A 90 -6.74 16.29 -31.94
CA ASP A 90 -7.32 15.70 -33.15
C ASP A 90 -6.73 14.31 -33.45
N TYR A 91 -6.57 13.49 -32.42
CA TYR A 91 -6.02 12.13 -32.55
C TYR A 91 -7.04 11.20 -33.18
N THR A 92 -6.65 10.48 -34.25
CA THR A 92 -7.57 9.63 -35.02
C THR A 92 -7.77 8.23 -34.42
N GLY A 93 -6.90 7.79 -33.52
CA GLY A 93 -7.02 6.53 -32.81
C GLY A 93 -7.96 6.59 -31.60
N LYS A 94 -8.06 5.47 -30.89
CA LYS A 94 -8.89 5.32 -29.68
C LYS A 94 -8.01 5.10 -28.45
N HIS A 95 -8.61 5.10 -27.26
CA HIS A 95 -7.95 4.71 -26.02
C HIS A 95 -8.79 3.66 -25.29
N SER A 96 -8.11 2.73 -24.61
CA SER A 96 -8.71 1.75 -23.69
C SER A 96 -7.84 1.55 -22.46
N VAL A 97 -8.46 1.52 -21.30
CA VAL A 97 -7.79 1.11 -20.05
C VAL A 97 -7.78 -0.41 -19.96
N ILE A 98 -6.61 -0.98 -19.80
CA ILE A 98 -6.41 -2.41 -19.55
C ILE A 98 -6.07 -2.56 -18.07
N TYR A 99 -6.91 -3.21 -17.28
CA TYR A 99 -6.65 -3.39 -15.86
C TYR A 99 -5.86 -4.68 -15.60
N PRO A 100 -4.61 -4.58 -15.08
CA PRO A 100 -3.84 -5.75 -14.67
C PRO A 100 -4.40 -6.30 -13.36
N ILE A 101 -4.96 -7.50 -13.39
CA ILE A 101 -5.63 -8.04 -12.18
C ILE A 101 -4.66 -8.30 -11.03
N LYS A 102 -3.37 -8.53 -11.30
CA LYS A 102 -2.31 -8.68 -10.28
C LYS A 102 -2.23 -7.51 -9.29
N VAL A 103 -2.70 -6.33 -9.68
CA VAL A 103 -2.66 -5.14 -8.82
C VAL A 103 -3.61 -5.26 -7.62
N ASN A 104 -4.79 -5.78 -7.85
CA ASN A 104 -5.72 -6.30 -6.84
C ASN A 104 -6.60 -7.36 -7.51
N GLN A 105 -6.27 -8.62 -7.25
CA GLN A 105 -6.89 -9.78 -7.89
C GLN A 105 -8.11 -10.32 -7.14
N GLN A 106 -8.51 -9.66 -6.06
CA GLN A 106 -9.67 -10.06 -5.28
C GLN A 106 -10.92 -10.08 -6.16
N LYS A 107 -11.66 -11.20 -6.12
CA LYS A 107 -12.82 -11.44 -7.00
C LYS A 107 -13.79 -10.27 -7.02
N HIS A 108 -14.15 -9.73 -5.84
CA HIS A 108 -15.10 -8.63 -5.74
C HIS A 108 -14.61 -7.34 -6.43
N VAL A 109 -13.29 -7.08 -6.42
CA VAL A 109 -12.68 -5.93 -7.12
C VAL A 109 -12.73 -6.17 -8.64
N VAL A 110 -12.29 -7.34 -9.09
CA VAL A 110 -12.30 -7.69 -10.53
C VAL A 110 -13.72 -7.68 -11.10
N ASP A 111 -14.70 -8.22 -10.36
CA ASP A 111 -16.11 -8.21 -10.77
C ASP A 111 -16.67 -6.78 -11.00
N GLN A 112 -16.28 -5.80 -10.16
CA GLN A 112 -16.70 -4.41 -10.35
C GLN A 112 -16.09 -3.81 -11.63
N ILE A 113 -14.83 -4.09 -11.89
CA ILE A 113 -14.12 -3.64 -13.08
C ILE A 113 -14.71 -4.29 -14.34
N VAL A 114 -14.97 -5.60 -14.32
CA VAL A 114 -15.62 -6.30 -15.43
C VAL A 114 -17.00 -5.70 -15.73
N LYS A 115 -17.82 -5.47 -14.69
CA LYS A 115 -19.15 -4.83 -14.86
C LYS A 115 -19.06 -3.44 -15.51
N TYR A 116 -18.04 -2.67 -15.18
CA TYR A 116 -17.78 -1.37 -15.81
C TYR A 116 -17.35 -1.55 -17.26
N ASN A 117 -16.44 -2.49 -17.55
CA ASN A 117 -15.90 -2.76 -18.86
C ASN A 117 -16.96 -3.31 -19.86
N LEU A 118 -18.00 -3.99 -19.38
CA LEU A 118 -19.11 -4.42 -20.24
C LEU A 118 -19.78 -3.25 -20.96
N LYS A 119 -19.75 -2.05 -20.40
CA LYS A 119 -20.36 -0.83 -20.95
C LYS A 119 -19.34 0.07 -21.67
N ASN A 120 -18.06 -0.21 -21.51
CA ASN A 120 -16.95 0.59 -22.00
C ASN A 120 -15.96 -0.29 -22.75
N SER A 121 -15.17 0.29 -23.66
CA SER A 121 -14.18 -0.47 -24.45
C SER A 121 -12.86 -0.66 -23.71
N ASN A 122 -12.92 -1.06 -22.44
CA ASN A 122 -11.75 -1.35 -21.61
C ASN A 122 -11.49 -2.86 -21.54
N GLY A 123 -10.30 -3.26 -21.11
CA GLY A 123 -9.86 -4.65 -21.06
C GLY A 123 -9.26 -5.07 -19.71
N LEU A 124 -8.70 -6.27 -19.71
CA LEU A 124 -8.00 -6.86 -18.56
C LEU A 124 -6.64 -7.38 -18.97
N GLU A 125 -5.69 -7.45 -18.02
CA GLU A 125 -4.37 -8.07 -18.24
C GLU A 125 -4.18 -9.22 -17.26
N ALA A 126 -3.61 -10.33 -17.77
CA ALA A 126 -3.19 -11.50 -17.03
C ALA A 126 -1.67 -11.71 -17.16
N GLY A 127 -0.99 -11.91 -16.05
CA GLY A 127 0.44 -12.23 -15.98
C GLY A 127 0.75 -13.69 -15.67
N SER A 128 -0.27 -14.54 -15.50
CA SER A 128 -0.12 -15.97 -15.15
C SER A 128 -1.29 -16.81 -15.65
N LYS A 129 -1.10 -18.15 -15.67
CA LYS A 129 -2.17 -19.10 -16.05
C LYS A 129 -3.43 -18.98 -15.19
N PRO A 130 -3.33 -18.95 -13.83
CA PRO A 130 -4.51 -18.77 -12.99
C PRO A 130 -5.26 -17.47 -13.26
N GLU A 131 -4.54 -16.36 -13.46
CA GLU A 131 -5.15 -15.08 -13.82
C GLU A 131 -5.88 -15.15 -15.17
N LEU A 132 -5.25 -15.75 -16.18
CA LEU A 132 -5.85 -15.90 -17.52
C LEU A 132 -7.11 -16.77 -17.46
N LEU A 133 -7.08 -17.90 -16.76
CA LEU A 133 -8.26 -18.77 -16.59
C LEU A 133 -9.42 -18.03 -15.91
N ALA A 134 -9.14 -17.24 -14.86
CA ALA A 134 -10.15 -16.43 -14.19
C ALA A 134 -10.74 -15.37 -15.13
N ILE A 135 -9.90 -14.63 -15.87
CA ILE A 135 -10.34 -13.58 -16.79
C ILE A 135 -11.17 -14.17 -17.94
N LEU A 136 -10.75 -15.30 -18.52
CA LEU A 136 -11.50 -15.97 -19.60
C LEU A 136 -12.92 -16.35 -19.15
N ALA A 137 -13.09 -16.80 -17.91
CA ALA A 137 -14.40 -17.13 -17.36
C ALA A 137 -15.24 -15.87 -17.06
N LEU A 138 -14.62 -14.81 -16.53
CA LEU A 138 -15.31 -13.59 -16.10
C LEU A 138 -15.67 -12.66 -17.27
N SER A 139 -14.86 -12.61 -18.33
CA SER A 139 -15.10 -11.73 -19.47
C SER A 139 -16.26 -12.23 -20.33
N GLN A 140 -17.46 -11.68 -20.13
CA GLN A 140 -18.67 -12.09 -20.88
C GLN A 140 -18.74 -11.44 -22.27
N LYS A 141 -18.06 -10.33 -22.52
CA LYS A 141 -18.05 -9.60 -23.78
C LYS A 141 -16.93 -10.11 -24.68
N GLN A 142 -17.23 -10.52 -25.90
CA GLN A 142 -16.23 -11.11 -26.81
C GLN A 142 -15.12 -10.14 -27.25
N ASP A 143 -15.46 -8.87 -27.46
CA ASP A 143 -14.54 -7.82 -27.91
C ASP A 143 -13.79 -7.10 -26.75
N MET A 144 -13.93 -7.58 -25.50
CA MET A 144 -13.14 -7.08 -24.36
C MET A 144 -11.69 -7.53 -24.54
N PRO A 145 -10.71 -6.60 -24.67
CA PRO A 145 -9.31 -6.99 -24.82
C PRO A 145 -8.79 -7.74 -23.59
N ILE A 146 -8.09 -8.84 -23.82
CA ILE A 146 -7.38 -9.62 -22.81
C ILE A 146 -5.90 -9.64 -23.18
N ILE A 147 -5.08 -8.92 -22.45
CA ILE A 147 -3.64 -8.85 -22.67
C ILE A 147 -2.95 -9.90 -21.80
N CYS A 148 -2.09 -10.72 -22.39
CA CYS A 148 -1.39 -11.79 -21.68
C CYS A 148 0.10 -11.48 -21.61
N ASN A 149 0.53 -10.86 -20.50
CA ASN A 149 1.93 -10.56 -20.21
C ASN A 149 2.61 -11.71 -19.44
N GLY A 150 3.88 -11.55 -19.08
CA GLY A 150 4.64 -12.49 -18.28
C GLY A 150 5.23 -13.66 -19.09
N TYR A 151 5.91 -14.55 -18.39
CA TYR A 151 6.54 -15.74 -18.97
C TYR A 151 5.48 -16.74 -19.43
N LYS A 152 5.61 -17.23 -20.69
CA LYS A 152 4.66 -18.18 -21.29
C LYS A 152 5.35 -19.46 -21.73
N ASP A 153 4.78 -20.58 -21.29
CA ASP A 153 5.05 -21.92 -21.82
C ASP A 153 3.99 -22.33 -22.85
N GLU A 154 4.07 -23.55 -23.36
CA GLU A 154 3.11 -24.05 -24.36
C GLU A 154 1.68 -24.05 -23.83
N GLU A 155 1.46 -24.50 -22.58
CA GLU A 155 0.13 -24.54 -21.96
C GLU A 155 -0.49 -23.14 -21.82
N TYR A 156 0.31 -22.13 -21.48
CA TYR A 156 -0.17 -20.75 -21.44
C TYR A 156 -0.67 -20.29 -22.81
N PHE A 157 0.10 -20.58 -23.88
CA PHE A 157 -0.35 -20.27 -25.25
C PHE A 157 -1.60 -21.07 -25.65
N GLU A 158 -1.71 -22.34 -25.24
CA GLU A 158 -2.92 -23.14 -25.50
C GLU A 158 -4.16 -22.52 -24.84
N ILE A 159 -4.06 -22.09 -23.57
CA ILE A 159 -5.16 -21.42 -22.86
C ILE A 159 -5.53 -20.10 -23.56
N ALA A 160 -4.55 -19.30 -23.97
CA ALA A 160 -4.80 -18.04 -24.69
C ALA A 160 -5.48 -18.29 -26.05
N LEU A 161 -5.00 -19.25 -26.84
CA LEU A 161 -5.55 -19.60 -28.14
C LEU A 161 -6.92 -20.31 -28.04
N MET A 162 -7.18 -21.04 -26.97
CA MET A 162 -8.52 -21.53 -26.65
C MET A 162 -9.50 -20.35 -26.47
N GLY A 163 -9.09 -19.28 -25.77
CA GLY A 163 -9.85 -18.05 -25.67
C GLY A 163 -10.15 -17.43 -27.03
N THR A 164 -9.15 -17.36 -27.92
CA THR A 164 -9.33 -16.90 -29.30
C THR A 164 -10.31 -17.80 -30.09
N LYS A 165 -10.22 -19.12 -29.93
CA LYS A 165 -11.09 -20.09 -30.63
C LYS A 165 -12.56 -19.94 -30.24
N ILE A 166 -12.86 -19.50 -29.02
CA ILE A 166 -14.23 -19.20 -28.58
C ILE A 166 -14.67 -17.76 -28.86
N GLY A 167 -13.88 -17.02 -29.64
CA GLY A 167 -14.23 -15.68 -30.14
C GLY A 167 -13.86 -14.52 -29.24
N LYS A 168 -12.98 -14.71 -28.21
CA LYS A 168 -12.49 -13.62 -27.36
C LYS A 168 -11.31 -12.90 -27.99
N ALA A 169 -11.18 -11.61 -27.70
CA ALA A 169 -10.06 -10.77 -28.12
C ALA A 169 -8.85 -10.96 -27.19
N VAL A 170 -8.11 -12.04 -27.37
CA VAL A 170 -6.94 -12.40 -26.55
C VAL A 170 -5.65 -12.09 -27.30
N PHE A 171 -4.74 -11.37 -26.62
CA PHE A 171 -3.45 -10.95 -27.15
C PHE A 171 -2.31 -11.48 -26.26
N PRO A 172 -1.78 -12.71 -26.50
CA PRO A 172 -0.53 -13.13 -25.87
C PRO A 172 0.61 -12.23 -26.35
N VAL A 173 1.33 -11.61 -25.39
CA VAL A 173 2.44 -10.67 -25.68
C VAL A 173 3.77 -11.42 -25.61
N ILE A 174 4.48 -11.49 -26.72
CA ILE A 174 5.82 -12.10 -26.82
C ILE A 174 6.82 -11.25 -26.04
N GLU A 175 7.46 -11.82 -25.03
CA GLU A 175 8.42 -11.16 -24.17
C GLU A 175 9.85 -11.73 -24.26
N LYS A 176 10.00 -12.89 -24.94
CA LYS A 176 11.28 -13.55 -25.22
C LYS A 176 11.30 -14.09 -26.65
N PHE A 177 12.47 -14.09 -27.28
CA PHE A 177 12.61 -14.57 -28.65
C PHE A 177 12.16 -16.02 -28.87
N SER A 178 12.38 -16.90 -27.87
CA SER A 178 11.94 -18.30 -27.93
C SER A 178 10.41 -18.47 -27.99
N GLU A 179 9.63 -17.50 -27.46
CA GLU A 179 8.17 -17.55 -27.47
C GLU A 179 7.57 -17.48 -28.90
N PHE A 180 8.30 -16.93 -29.86
CA PHE A 180 7.87 -17.02 -31.28
C PHE A 180 7.77 -18.47 -31.78
N GLU A 181 8.72 -19.34 -31.40
CA GLU A 181 8.67 -20.76 -31.78
C GLU A 181 7.49 -21.45 -31.14
N THR A 182 7.31 -21.20 -29.83
CA THR A 182 6.18 -21.76 -29.08
C THR A 182 4.84 -21.33 -29.68
N LEU A 183 4.67 -20.03 -30.00
CA LEU A 183 3.46 -19.52 -30.64
C LEU A 183 3.20 -20.20 -31.97
N VAL A 184 4.24 -20.33 -32.84
CA VAL A 184 4.12 -21.02 -34.15
C VAL A 184 3.70 -22.47 -33.97
N THR A 185 4.30 -23.18 -33.03
CA THR A 185 4.03 -24.60 -32.78
C THR A 185 2.60 -24.82 -32.28
N VAL A 186 2.21 -24.06 -31.26
CA VAL A 186 0.87 -24.16 -30.64
C VAL A 186 -0.23 -23.72 -31.61
N SER A 187 -0.01 -22.60 -32.34
CA SER A 187 -0.93 -22.13 -33.39
C SER A 187 -1.24 -23.20 -34.45
N LYS A 188 -0.21 -23.89 -34.94
CA LYS A 188 -0.37 -24.99 -35.89
C LYS A 188 -1.09 -26.20 -35.30
N ARG A 189 -0.72 -26.60 -34.06
CA ARG A 189 -1.32 -27.74 -33.37
C ARG A 189 -2.81 -27.54 -33.10
N MET A 190 -3.21 -26.31 -32.72
CA MET A 190 -4.60 -25.98 -32.41
C MET A 190 -5.43 -25.56 -33.63
N ASP A 191 -4.80 -25.36 -34.79
CA ASP A 191 -5.40 -24.78 -35.99
C ASP A 191 -6.10 -23.43 -35.70
N VAL A 192 -5.36 -22.50 -35.07
CA VAL A 192 -5.85 -21.16 -34.71
C VAL A 192 -4.87 -20.12 -35.22
N LYS A 193 -5.37 -19.09 -35.92
CA LYS A 193 -4.60 -17.89 -36.25
C LYS A 193 -4.68 -16.90 -35.06
N PRO A 194 -3.62 -16.71 -34.26
CA PRO A 194 -3.64 -15.83 -33.11
C PRO A 194 -3.59 -14.37 -33.54
N GLN A 195 -4.24 -13.50 -32.76
CA GLN A 195 -3.80 -12.12 -32.61
C GLN A 195 -2.83 -12.08 -31.42
N PHE A 196 -1.74 -11.34 -31.53
CA PHE A 196 -0.74 -11.29 -30.48
C PHE A 196 0.00 -9.95 -30.46
N GLY A 197 0.70 -9.70 -29.36
CA GLY A 197 1.58 -8.56 -29.18
C GLY A 197 3.05 -8.95 -29.09
N VAL A 198 3.92 -7.95 -29.18
CA VAL A 198 5.35 -8.10 -28.91
C VAL A 198 5.79 -6.97 -27.99
N ARG A 199 6.47 -7.31 -26.90
CA ARG A 199 7.08 -6.35 -25.99
C ARG A 199 8.49 -6.02 -26.41
N ILE A 200 8.80 -4.73 -26.42
CA ILE A 200 10.13 -4.21 -26.75
C ILE A 200 10.84 -3.65 -25.51
N LYS A 201 12.16 -3.73 -25.53
CA LYS A 201 13.04 -3.00 -24.64
C LYS A 201 13.32 -1.63 -25.22
N LEU A 202 13.13 -0.59 -24.41
CA LEU A 202 13.49 0.77 -24.80
C LEU A 202 14.87 1.15 -24.24
N SER A 203 15.54 2.07 -24.88
CA SER A 203 16.83 2.61 -24.40
C SER A 203 16.64 3.51 -23.19
N ALA A 204 15.51 4.21 -23.10
CA ALA A 204 15.17 5.06 -21.96
C ALA A 204 15.01 4.23 -20.69
N THR A 205 15.69 4.62 -19.62
CA THR A 205 15.53 4.02 -18.29
C THR A 205 14.41 4.73 -17.52
N GLY A 206 13.65 3.97 -16.72
CA GLY A 206 12.62 4.51 -15.85
C GLY A 206 13.14 5.48 -14.78
N SER A 207 12.24 6.09 -14.03
CA SER A 207 12.53 6.89 -12.82
C SER A 207 11.97 6.18 -11.57
N GLY A 208 12.41 6.62 -10.37
CA GLY A 208 11.95 6.09 -9.10
C GLY A 208 12.45 4.67 -8.79
N ARG A 209 11.79 4.00 -7.84
CA ARG A 209 12.21 2.68 -7.31
C ARG A 209 12.25 1.58 -8.37
N TRP A 210 11.37 1.62 -9.36
CA TRP A 210 11.24 0.60 -10.41
C TRP A 210 11.99 0.93 -11.70
N GLN A 211 12.94 1.88 -11.69
CA GLN A 211 13.73 2.24 -12.88
C GLN A 211 14.46 1.04 -13.54
N LYS A 212 14.79 -0.01 -12.76
CA LYS A 212 15.40 -1.24 -13.27
C LYS A 212 14.45 -2.10 -14.13
N SER A 213 13.15 -1.79 -14.13
CA SER A 213 12.15 -2.50 -14.96
C SER A 213 12.19 -2.09 -16.43
N GLY A 214 12.80 -0.94 -16.76
CA GLY A 214 13.04 -0.46 -18.12
C GLY A 214 14.50 -0.62 -18.56
N GLY A 215 14.80 -0.18 -19.80
CA GLY A 215 16.13 -0.23 -20.38
C GLY A 215 16.58 -1.62 -20.85
N PHE A 216 17.77 -1.71 -21.40
CA PHE A 216 18.33 -2.95 -21.99
C PHE A 216 18.48 -4.12 -21.00
N ARG A 217 18.54 -3.86 -19.70
CA ARG A 217 18.66 -4.89 -18.64
C ARG A 217 17.30 -5.33 -18.08
N SER A 218 16.20 -4.86 -18.66
CA SER A 218 14.88 -5.31 -18.21
C SER A 218 14.73 -6.83 -18.35
N LYS A 219 14.02 -7.43 -17.39
CA LYS A 219 13.76 -8.89 -17.36
C LYS A 219 13.08 -9.38 -18.64
N PHE A 220 12.16 -8.57 -19.19
CA PHE A 220 11.31 -8.91 -20.33
C PHE A 220 11.43 -7.90 -21.46
N GLY A 221 10.99 -8.33 -22.63
CA GLY A 221 10.99 -7.56 -23.86
C GLY A 221 12.15 -7.93 -24.80
N LEU A 222 11.95 -7.70 -26.07
CA LEU A 222 12.90 -7.99 -27.15
C LEU A 222 13.78 -6.78 -27.44
N THR A 223 15.01 -7.03 -27.80
CA THR A 223 15.88 -6.02 -28.45
C THR A 223 15.38 -5.76 -29.89
N ILE A 224 15.76 -4.63 -30.47
CA ILE A 224 15.37 -4.30 -31.86
C ILE A 224 15.85 -5.38 -32.84
N ASN A 225 17.04 -5.94 -32.64
CA ASN A 225 17.54 -7.03 -33.47
C ASN A 225 16.67 -8.28 -33.37
N GLU A 226 16.27 -8.69 -32.17
CA GLU A 226 15.37 -9.82 -31.94
C GLU A 226 13.98 -9.55 -32.54
N LEU A 227 13.48 -8.32 -32.46
CA LEU A 227 12.21 -7.92 -33.06
C LEU A 227 12.23 -8.08 -34.58
N VAL A 228 13.25 -7.56 -35.27
CA VAL A 228 13.41 -7.68 -36.72
C VAL A 228 13.48 -9.16 -37.14
N ARG A 229 14.29 -9.97 -36.45
CA ARG A 229 14.37 -11.42 -36.68
C ARG A 229 13.03 -12.13 -36.42
N GLY A 230 12.27 -11.65 -35.45
CA GLY A 230 10.92 -12.12 -35.12
C GLY A 230 9.96 -11.86 -36.30
N VAL A 231 9.97 -10.65 -36.86
CA VAL A 231 9.17 -10.30 -38.04
C VAL A 231 9.49 -11.21 -39.24
N GLU A 232 10.77 -11.46 -39.53
CA GLU A 232 11.19 -12.38 -40.59
C GLU A 232 10.68 -13.80 -40.35
N LYS A 233 10.74 -14.28 -39.11
CA LYS A 233 10.23 -15.59 -38.70
C LYS A 233 8.71 -15.68 -38.90
N LEU A 234 7.97 -14.65 -38.49
CA LEU A 234 6.52 -14.57 -38.67
C LEU A 234 6.10 -14.58 -40.15
N LYS A 235 6.81 -13.83 -41.01
CA LYS A 235 6.63 -13.85 -42.49
C LYS A 235 6.79 -15.28 -43.04
N LYS A 236 7.85 -15.98 -42.63
CA LYS A 236 8.13 -17.36 -43.04
C LYS A 236 7.03 -18.36 -42.67
N HIS A 237 6.33 -18.12 -41.54
CA HIS A 237 5.28 -19.02 -41.05
C HIS A 237 3.85 -18.53 -41.36
N ASN A 238 3.67 -17.47 -42.15
CA ASN A 238 2.38 -16.85 -42.50
C ASN A 238 1.56 -16.43 -41.26
N LEU A 239 2.23 -15.92 -40.24
CA LEU A 239 1.63 -15.44 -38.99
C LEU A 239 1.78 -13.94 -38.78
N LEU A 240 2.38 -13.20 -39.73
CA LEU A 240 2.61 -11.77 -39.61
C LEU A 240 1.30 -11.00 -39.39
N ASP A 241 0.22 -11.41 -40.04
CA ASP A 241 -1.11 -10.76 -39.95
C ASP A 241 -1.68 -10.74 -38.54
N GLY A 242 -1.21 -11.64 -37.68
CA GLY A 242 -1.60 -11.71 -36.27
C GLY A 242 -0.84 -10.75 -35.35
N PHE A 243 0.26 -10.13 -35.78
CA PHE A 243 1.02 -9.19 -34.99
C PHE A 243 0.32 -7.83 -34.98
N LYS A 244 -0.58 -7.62 -34.00
CA LYS A 244 -1.48 -6.47 -33.88
C LYS A 244 -1.07 -5.44 -32.87
N LEU A 245 -0.28 -5.82 -31.87
CA LEU A 245 -0.01 -5.00 -30.69
C LEU A 245 1.50 -4.87 -30.43
N LEU A 246 1.98 -3.64 -30.34
CA LEU A 246 3.32 -3.33 -29.83
C LEU A 246 3.19 -2.89 -28.37
N HIS A 247 3.95 -3.53 -27.46
CA HIS A 247 3.92 -3.25 -26.04
C HIS A 247 5.27 -2.81 -25.51
N PHE A 248 5.27 -1.88 -24.57
CA PHE A 248 6.41 -1.59 -23.71
C PHE A 248 5.97 -1.27 -22.29
N HIS A 249 6.88 -1.42 -21.32
CA HIS A 249 6.59 -1.10 -19.92
C HIS A 249 7.82 -0.48 -19.26
N GLN A 250 7.70 0.74 -18.76
CA GLN A 250 8.79 1.52 -18.15
C GLN A 250 8.98 1.26 -16.65
N GLY A 251 8.06 0.56 -16.04
CA GLY A 251 8.04 0.32 -14.60
C GLY A 251 6.75 0.82 -13.95
N SER A 252 6.61 0.55 -12.66
CA SER A 252 5.50 1.04 -11.84
C SER A 252 5.85 2.41 -11.26
N GLN A 253 4.85 3.20 -10.87
CA GLN A 253 5.03 4.46 -10.13
C GLN A 253 6.09 5.39 -10.79
N ILE A 254 5.86 5.83 -12.03
CA ILE A 254 6.72 6.78 -12.71
C ILE A 254 6.53 8.13 -12.03
N THR A 255 7.58 8.67 -11.43
CA THR A 255 7.53 9.91 -10.64
C THR A 255 7.82 11.16 -11.47
N ASP A 256 8.44 11.00 -12.65
CA ASP A 256 8.86 12.09 -13.52
C ASP A 256 8.32 11.90 -14.95
N ILE A 257 7.49 12.83 -15.39
CA ILE A 257 6.85 12.85 -16.71
C ILE A 257 7.87 12.91 -17.87
N SER A 258 9.05 13.52 -17.66
CA SER A 258 10.05 13.64 -18.70
C SER A 258 10.59 12.28 -19.17
N THR A 259 10.67 11.33 -18.27
CA THR A 259 11.07 9.94 -18.57
C THR A 259 10.04 9.24 -19.45
N LEU A 260 8.75 9.45 -19.16
CA LEU A 260 7.66 8.89 -19.96
C LEU A 260 7.69 9.45 -21.39
N LYS A 261 7.86 10.75 -21.57
CA LYS A 261 7.93 11.42 -22.90
C LYS A 261 9.00 10.80 -23.80
N ARG A 262 10.21 10.57 -23.26
CA ARG A 262 11.30 9.94 -24.02
C ARG A 262 10.95 8.51 -24.47
N SER A 263 10.36 7.74 -23.60
CA SER A 263 9.95 6.36 -23.88
C SER A 263 8.85 6.29 -24.93
N LEU A 264 7.87 7.19 -24.86
CA LEU A 264 6.78 7.28 -25.81
C LEU A 264 7.30 7.62 -27.23
N LYS A 265 8.23 8.58 -27.36
CA LYS A 265 8.86 8.93 -28.65
C LYS A 265 9.60 7.73 -29.26
N GLU A 266 10.40 7.01 -28.44
CA GLU A 266 11.12 5.82 -28.91
C GLU A 266 10.16 4.72 -29.36
N ALA A 267 9.14 4.42 -28.56
CA ALA A 267 8.14 3.38 -28.89
C ALA A 267 7.31 3.73 -30.12
N ALA A 268 6.86 4.99 -30.24
CA ALA A 268 6.13 5.46 -31.43
C ALA A 268 7.00 5.39 -32.69
N ARG A 269 8.31 5.65 -32.59
CA ARG A 269 9.25 5.48 -33.71
C ARG A 269 9.38 4.02 -34.12
N VAL A 270 9.51 3.09 -33.15
CA VAL A 270 9.54 1.65 -33.44
C VAL A 270 8.23 1.20 -34.08
N TYR A 271 7.07 1.67 -33.56
CA TYR A 271 5.76 1.40 -34.16
C TYR A 271 5.73 1.82 -35.63
N SER A 272 6.13 3.05 -35.96
CA SER A 272 6.11 3.56 -37.32
C SER A 272 7.05 2.78 -38.27
N GLU A 273 8.23 2.38 -37.81
CA GLU A 273 9.16 1.61 -38.59
C GLU A 273 8.66 0.17 -38.86
N LEU A 274 7.95 -0.44 -37.90
CA LEU A 274 7.31 -1.75 -38.11
C LEU A 274 6.18 -1.67 -39.12
N ILE A 275 5.37 -0.62 -39.16
CA ILE A 275 4.35 -0.39 -40.21
C ILE A 275 5.02 -0.33 -41.59
N LYS A 276 6.18 0.34 -41.72
CA LYS A 276 6.93 0.39 -42.98
C LYS A 276 7.53 -0.97 -43.42
N LEU A 277 7.65 -1.92 -42.48
CA LEU A 277 8.02 -3.31 -42.74
C LEU A 277 6.81 -4.23 -43.01
N ASP A 278 5.66 -3.64 -43.30
CA ASP A 278 4.37 -4.32 -43.59
C ASP A 278 3.82 -5.08 -42.36
N VAL A 279 4.18 -4.73 -41.14
CA VAL A 279 3.57 -5.30 -39.95
C VAL A 279 2.22 -4.61 -39.70
N PRO A 280 1.10 -5.36 -39.69
CA PRO A 280 -0.24 -4.75 -39.59
C PRO A 280 -0.61 -4.40 -38.13
N LEU A 281 0.22 -3.56 -37.50
CA LEU A 281 -0.03 -3.07 -36.13
C LEU A 281 -1.25 -2.17 -36.10
N GLU A 282 -2.06 -2.36 -35.07
CA GLU A 282 -3.27 -1.56 -34.79
C GLU A 282 -3.24 -0.91 -33.43
N ILE A 283 -2.42 -1.46 -32.50
CA ILE A 283 -2.44 -1.11 -31.07
C ILE A 283 -1.02 -0.78 -30.62
N LEU A 284 -0.88 0.33 -29.88
CA LEU A 284 0.30 0.63 -29.08
C LEU A 284 -0.08 0.60 -27.59
N ASP A 285 0.37 -0.43 -26.89
CA ASP A 285 0.19 -0.57 -25.46
C ASP A 285 1.40 0.06 -24.75
N VAL A 286 1.16 1.17 -24.10
CA VAL A 286 2.18 1.95 -23.39
C VAL A 286 2.47 1.42 -21.99
N GLY A 287 1.85 0.30 -21.62
CA GLY A 287 2.01 -0.33 -20.32
C GLY A 287 1.43 0.48 -19.18
N GLY A 288 1.91 0.18 -17.98
CA GLY A 288 1.55 0.90 -16.77
C GLY A 288 2.52 2.04 -16.43
N GLY A 289 2.45 2.48 -15.20
CA GLY A 289 3.40 3.45 -14.65
C GLY A 289 2.79 4.77 -14.24
N LEU A 290 1.52 5.06 -14.58
CA LEU A 290 0.82 6.23 -14.07
C LEU A 290 0.96 6.29 -12.54
N GLY A 291 1.64 7.34 -12.05
CA GLY A 291 1.98 7.52 -10.65
C GLY A 291 0.76 7.86 -9.78
N VAL A 292 0.86 7.47 -8.51
CA VAL A 292 -0.06 7.89 -7.45
C VAL A 292 0.70 8.78 -6.48
N ASP A 293 0.14 9.92 -6.14
CA ASP A 293 0.74 10.85 -5.20
C ASP A 293 0.36 10.45 -3.76
N TYR A 294 1.08 9.47 -3.20
CA TYR A 294 0.81 8.95 -1.86
C TYR A 294 1.12 9.96 -0.75
N ASN A 295 2.12 10.84 -0.95
CA ASN A 295 2.48 11.81 0.07
C ASN A 295 1.84 13.20 -0.14
N GLY A 296 1.15 13.41 -1.25
CA GLY A 296 0.43 14.64 -1.55
C GLY A 296 1.34 15.84 -1.83
N THR A 297 2.59 15.63 -2.28
CA THR A 297 3.55 16.72 -2.50
C THR A 297 3.66 17.17 -3.95
N ALA A 298 3.10 16.42 -4.89
CA ALA A 298 3.17 16.67 -6.33
C ALA A 298 4.62 16.90 -6.81
N THR A 299 5.54 16.02 -6.39
CA THR A 299 6.98 16.10 -6.70
C THR A 299 7.47 14.80 -7.35
N ASN A 300 8.76 14.78 -7.75
CA ASN A 300 9.42 13.57 -8.24
C ASN A 300 9.91 12.61 -7.13
N HIS A 301 9.41 12.75 -5.90
CA HIS A 301 9.67 11.82 -4.81
C HIS A 301 9.13 10.42 -5.14
N ASP A 302 9.78 9.36 -4.64
CA ASP A 302 9.39 7.95 -4.92
C ASP A 302 7.94 7.61 -4.57
N SER A 303 7.37 8.28 -3.56
CA SER A 303 5.96 8.13 -3.16
C SER A 303 5.07 9.28 -3.67
N SER A 304 5.44 9.93 -4.79
CA SER A 304 4.71 11.05 -5.40
C SER A 304 4.77 10.96 -6.93
N ALA A 305 4.17 11.93 -7.62
CA ALA A 305 4.29 12.14 -9.06
C ALA A 305 4.24 13.66 -9.33
N ASN A 306 5.13 14.16 -10.21
CA ASN A 306 5.24 15.59 -10.53
C ASN A 306 4.30 16.03 -11.67
N TYR A 307 3.26 15.26 -11.93
CA TYR A 307 2.27 15.51 -13.00
C TYR A 307 0.88 15.02 -12.57
N ASP A 308 -0.14 15.56 -13.17
CA ASP A 308 -1.52 15.12 -12.99
C ASP A 308 -1.98 14.14 -14.07
N LEU A 309 -3.21 13.62 -13.91
CA LEU A 309 -3.78 12.64 -14.83
C LEU A 309 -4.02 13.22 -16.23
N GLN A 310 -4.45 14.50 -16.35
CA GLN A 310 -4.69 15.10 -17.64
C GLN A 310 -3.38 15.37 -18.39
N GLU A 311 -2.34 15.82 -17.68
CA GLU A 311 -1.00 15.99 -18.24
C GLU A 311 -0.44 14.65 -18.75
N TYR A 312 -0.60 13.57 -17.96
CA TYR A 312 -0.21 12.23 -18.42
C TYR A 312 -0.91 11.84 -19.73
N ALA A 313 -2.24 12.03 -19.81
CA ALA A 313 -3.00 11.66 -21.00
C ALA A 313 -2.62 12.53 -22.21
N ASN A 314 -2.43 13.83 -22.01
CA ASN A 314 -1.99 14.77 -23.04
C ASN A 314 -0.64 14.38 -23.60
N ASP A 315 0.32 14.07 -22.75
CA ASP A 315 1.66 13.68 -23.17
C ASP A 315 1.67 12.35 -23.94
N VAL A 316 0.92 11.35 -23.48
CA VAL A 316 0.81 10.07 -24.19
C VAL A 316 0.26 10.27 -25.60
N VAL A 317 -0.87 10.99 -25.73
CA VAL A 317 -1.52 11.20 -27.03
C VAL A 317 -0.66 12.07 -27.94
N PHE A 318 -0.10 13.18 -27.40
CA PHE A 318 0.69 14.12 -28.19
C PHE A 318 1.97 13.48 -28.76
N GLN A 319 2.76 12.76 -27.90
CA GLN A 319 4.02 12.18 -28.35
C GLN A 319 3.82 11.10 -29.42
N ILE A 320 2.75 10.31 -29.34
CA ILE A 320 2.44 9.28 -30.33
C ILE A 320 1.98 9.96 -31.62
N LYS A 321 1.09 10.95 -31.54
CA LYS A 321 0.60 11.68 -32.70
C LYS A 321 1.73 12.37 -33.46
N GLU A 322 2.60 13.11 -32.76
CA GLU A 322 3.73 13.84 -33.36
C GLU A 322 4.58 12.90 -34.26
N ILE A 323 4.90 11.70 -33.79
CA ILE A 323 5.68 10.73 -34.57
C ILE A 323 4.88 10.12 -35.71
N CYS A 324 3.58 9.82 -35.51
CA CYS A 324 2.74 9.28 -36.57
C CYS A 324 2.57 10.28 -37.73
N ASP A 325 2.35 11.55 -37.42
CA ASP A 325 2.26 12.64 -38.39
C ASP A 325 3.57 12.83 -39.15
N GLU A 326 4.72 12.90 -38.43
CA GLU A 326 6.06 13.02 -39.02
C GLU A 326 6.38 11.88 -39.99
N THR A 327 5.95 10.67 -39.67
CA THR A 327 6.27 9.46 -40.45
C THR A 327 5.18 9.09 -41.47
N ASN A 328 4.07 9.81 -41.48
CA ASN A 328 2.89 9.57 -42.34
C ASN A 328 2.31 8.17 -42.15
N VAL A 329 2.17 7.71 -40.90
CA VAL A 329 1.52 6.45 -40.53
C VAL A 329 0.22 6.71 -39.78
N ALA A 330 -0.73 5.78 -39.81
CA ALA A 330 -1.98 5.88 -39.07
C ALA A 330 -1.71 5.81 -37.54
N CYS A 331 -2.41 6.63 -36.78
CA CYS A 331 -2.33 6.58 -35.34
C CYS A 331 -2.92 5.27 -34.79
N PRO A 332 -2.21 4.57 -33.84
CA PRO A 332 -2.72 3.35 -33.24
C PRO A 332 -3.86 3.59 -32.24
N THR A 333 -4.60 2.55 -31.90
CA THR A 333 -5.35 2.53 -30.63
C THR A 333 -4.36 2.46 -29.48
N ILE A 334 -4.50 3.35 -28.48
CA ILE A 334 -3.63 3.40 -27.30
C ILE A 334 -4.22 2.51 -26.22
N TYR A 335 -3.43 1.57 -25.69
CA TYR A 335 -3.76 0.85 -24.46
C TYR A 335 -2.88 1.35 -23.31
N THR A 336 -3.45 1.43 -22.10
CA THR A 336 -2.73 1.79 -20.87
C THR A 336 -3.03 0.80 -19.76
N GLU A 337 -2.00 0.30 -19.09
CA GLU A 337 -2.11 -0.64 -17.96
C GLU A 337 -2.02 0.06 -16.60
N CYS A 338 -2.88 1.05 -16.35
CA CYS A 338 -2.84 1.96 -15.21
C CYS A 338 -3.38 1.36 -13.89
N GLY A 339 -3.04 0.10 -13.56
CA GLY A 339 -3.63 -0.63 -12.44
C GLY A 339 -3.49 0.05 -11.08
N ARG A 340 -2.29 0.55 -10.72
CA ARG A 340 -2.05 1.28 -9.47
C ARG A 340 -2.96 2.50 -9.34
N ALA A 341 -3.04 3.32 -10.37
CA ALA A 341 -3.85 4.54 -10.37
C ALA A 341 -5.35 4.25 -10.33
N VAL A 342 -5.79 3.09 -10.80
CA VAL A 342 -7.17 2.60 -10.67
C VAL A 342 -7.45 2.15 -9.23
N ALA A 343 -6.58 1.29 -8.66
CA ALA A 343 -6.91 0.56 -7.45
C ALA A 343 -6.47 1.27 -6.14
N ALA A 344 -5.38 2.07 -6.11
CA ALA A 344 -4.82 2.57 -4.86
C ALA A 344 -5.84 3.27 -3.96
N HIS A 345 -6.63 4.19 -4.50
CA HIS A 345 -7.51 5.05 -3.72
C HIS A 345 -8.75 4.35 -3.14
N HIS A 346 -9.11 3.17 -3.65
CA HIS A 346 -10.40 2.56 -3.29
C HIS A 346 -10.39 1.84 -1.95
N SER A 347 -9.22 1.60 -1.35
CA SER A 347 -9.12 0.82 -0.12
C SER A 347 -8.42 1.58 1.00
N VAL A 348 -8.94 1.40 2.22
CA VAL A 348 -8.44 1.95 3.47
C VAL A 348 -8.39 0.84 4.50
N LEU A 349 -7.23 0.62 5.12
CA LEU A 349 -7.09 -0.24 6.29
C LEU A 349 -7.49 0.54 7.53
N ILE A 350 -8.38 -0.01 8.34
CA ILE A 350 -8.76 0.52 9.66
C ILE A 350 -8.26 -0.43 10.73
N PHE A 351 -7.57 0.11 11.71
CA PHE A 351 -7.13 -0.64 12.90
C PHE A 351 -7.27 0.20 14.17
N GLU A 352 -7.38 -0.48 15.28
CA GLU A 352 -7.46 0.12 16.61
C GLU A 352 -6.08 0.28 17.21
N ALA A 353 -5.84 1.39 17.93
CA ALA A 353 -4.67 1.57 18.79
C ALA A 353 -4.97 0.97 20.16
N LEU A 354 -4.39 -0.19 20.45
CA LEU A 354 -4.61 -0.99 21.65
C LEU A 354 -4.00 -0.38 22.93
N GLY A 355 -2.98 0.45 22.76
CA GLY A 355 -2.23 1.03 23.85
C GLY A 355 -0.95 1.69 23.37
N TYR A 356 -0.17 2.21 24.30
CA TYR A 356 1.13 2.79 23.97
C TYR A 356 2.19 2.47 25.01
N SER A 357 3.44 2.45 24.58
CA SER A 357 4.62 2.43 25.42
C SER A 357 5.36 3.75 25.25
N GLY A 358 5.70 4.37 26.33
CA GLY A 358 6.43 5.65 26.35
C GLY A 358 7.09 5.86 27.69
N TYR A 359 7.85 6.94 27.79
CA TYR A 359 8.53 7.27 29.04
C TYR A 359 7.53 7.81 30.05
N ASP A 360 7.44 7.14 31.22
CA ASP A 360 6.53 7.47 32.29
C ASP A 360 6.71 8.96 32.73
N ARG A 361 5.59 9.58 33.07
CA ARG A 361 5.49 10.96 33.56
C ARG A 361 5.40 11.01 35.06
N SER A 362 5.89 10.00 35.79
CA SER A 362 5.85 9.90 37.24
C SER A 362 6.49 11.12 37.92
N LYS A 363 6.06 11.43 39.13
CA LYS A 363 6.65 12.49 39.95
C LYS A 363 8.09 12.11 40.33
N LEU A 364 9.04 12.75 39.70
CA LEU A 364 10.47 12.52 39.95
C LEU A 364 10.91 13.14 41.27
N PRO A 365 11.80 12.46 42.03
CA PRO A 365 12.29 12.99 43.28
C PRO A 365 13.15 14.25 43.04
N GLU A 366 12.97 15.26 43.88
CA GLU A 366 13.77 16.50 43.87
C GLU A 366 15.11 16.38 44.59
N LYS A 367 15.25 15.35 45.45
CA LYS A 367 16.45 15.08 46.25
C LYS A 367 16.80 13.61 46.22
N LEU A 368 18.07 13.31 46.19
CA LEU A 368 18.63 11.97 46.29
C LEU A 368 19.28 11.73 47.66
N LYS A 369 19.52 10.46 47.99
CA LYS A 369 20.32 10.09 49.18
C LYS A 369 21.76 10.58 49.01
N LYS A 370 22.43 10.93 50.13
CA LYS A 370 23.78 11.48 50.12
C LYS A 370 24.83 10.55 49.50
N ASN A 371 24.60 9.26 49.57
CA ASN A 371 25.47 8.19 49.02
C ASN A 371 25.03 7.64 47.65
N SER A 372 24.07 8.29 46.98
CA SER A 372 23.69 7.89 45.60
C SER A 372 24.88 8.00 44.65
N PRO A 373 24.97 7.13 43.61
CA PRO A 373 26.04 7.17 42.62
C PRO A 373 26.22 8.55 41.96
N LYS A 374 27.48 8.90 41.63
CA LYS A 374 27.83 10.22 41.11
C LYS A 374 27.01 10.57 39.86
N PRO A 375 26.94 9.71 38.77
CA PRO A 375 26.23 10.08 37.56
C PRO A 375 24.72 10.28 37.80
N LEU A 376 24.11 9.56 38.75
CA LEU A 376 22.70 9.78 39.10
C LEU A 376 22.48 11.17 39.73
N ARG A 377 23.40 11.64 40.58
CA ARG A 377 23.34 12.97 41.14
C ARG A 377 23.52 14.06 40.08
N GLU A 378 24.47 13.86 39.16
CA GLU A 378 24.72 14.79 38.05
C GLU A 378 23.50 14.89 37.11
N LEU A 379 22.83 13.77 36.77
CA LEU A 379 21.57 13.79 36.00
C LEU A 379 20.48 14.63 36.72
N LEU A 380 20.35 14.54 38.05
CA LEU A 380 19.40 15.37 38.78
C LEU A 380 19.76 16.86 38.70
N GLU A 381 21.06 17.23 38.83
CA GLU A 381 21.49 18.63 38.73
C GLU A 381 21.33 19.18 37.29
N ILE A 382 21.63 18.39 36.25
CA ILE A 382 21.37 18.75 34.85
C ILE A 382 19.87 19.04 34.66
N ARG A 383 19.00 18.15 35.16
CA ARG A 383 17.54 18.35 35.08
C ARG A 383 17.10 19.66 35.74
N LYS A 384 17.65 19.99 36.92
CA LYS A 384 17.36 21.26 37.65
C LYS A 384 17.88 22.47 36.88
N ALA A 385 19.08 22.39 36.30
CA ALA A 385 19.66 23.47 35.51
C ALA A 385 18.79 23.76 34.28
N LEU A 386 18.37 22.72 33.54
CA LEU A 386 17.49 22.83 32.38
C LEU A 386 16.12 23.46 32.64
N GLN A 387 15.60 23.40 33.91
CA GLN A 387 14.34 24.06 34.24
C GLN A 387 14.45 25.60 34.15
N ARG A 388 15.64 26.17 34.35
CA ARG A 388 15.92 27.61 34.36
C ARG A 388 16.60 28.11 33.08
N GLU A 389 17.20 27.19 32.33
CA GLU A 389 17.98 27.53 31.13
C GLU A 389 17.07 27.90 29.96
N LYS A 390 17.55 28.84 29.11
CA LYS A 390 16.87 29.30 27.90
C LYS A 390 17.80 29.43 26.69
N GLN A 391 19.12 29.36 26.90
CA GLN A 391 20.12 29.51 25.84
C GLN A 391 20.39 28.16 25.19
N SER A 392 20.16 28.04 23.86
CA SER A 392 20.29 26.79 23.11
C SER A 392 21.69 26.18 23.21
N THR A 393 22.76 26.98 23.17
CA THR A 393 24.13 26.51 23.33
C THR A 393 24.37 25.79 24.66
N LYS A 394 23.88 26.35 25.76
CA LYS A 394 23.98 25.72 27.11
C LYS A 394 23.07 24.50 27.24
N VAL A 395 21.93 24.50 26.55
CA VAL A 395 21.06 23.34 26.49
C VAL A 395 21.76 22.18 25.77
N MET A 396 22.53 22.45 24.73
CA MET A 396 23.33 21.42 24.05
C MET A 396 24.46 20.87 24.93
N GLU A 397 25.12 21.69 25.72
CA GLU A 397 26.09 21.20 26.73
C GLU A 397 25.39 20.23 27.71
N HIS A 398 24.26 20.63 28.29
CA HIS A 398 23.47 19.77 29.18
C HIS A 398 22.95 18.50 28.50
N TYR A 399 22.63 18.56 27.22
CA TYR A 399 22.23 17.40 26.45
C TYR A 399 23.37 16.35 26.36
N HIS A 400 24.57 16.78 26.02
CA HIS A 400 25.74 15.89 25.96
C HIS A 400 26.12 15.34 27.33
N ASP A 401 26.06 16.19 28.37
CA ASP A 401 26.30 15.78 29.75
C ASP A 401 25.27 14.74 30.20
N ALA A 402 24.00 14.91 29.84
CA ALA A 402 22.95 13.93 30.17
C ALA A 402 23.20 12.57 29.52
N ILE A 403 23.60 12.54 28.27
CA ILE A 403 23.98 11.30 27.56
C ILE A 403 25.15 10.62 28.27
N SER A 404 26.22 11.35 28.54
CA SER A 404 27.42 10.81 29.17
C SER A 404 27.12 10.22 30.56
N ASN A 405 26.39 10.95 31.40
CA ASN A 405 26.04 10.48 32.76
C ASN A 405 25.06 9.29 32.72
N PHE A 406 24.18 9.24 31.72
CA PHE A 406 23.29 8.09 31.55
C PHE A 406 24.06 6.83 31.12
N GLN A 407 25.00 6.95 30.19
CA GLN A 407 25.91 5.85 29.81
C GLN A 407 26.73 5.35 30.99
N GLU A 408 27.28 6.26 31.80
CA GLU A 408 28.01 5.90 32.99
C GLU A 408 27.12 5.21 34.04
N SER A 409 25.85 5.62 34.16
CA SER A 409 24.85 4.95 35.01
C SER A 409 24.60 3.51 34.52
N GLN A 410 24.55 3.28 33.21
CA GLN A 410 24.42 1.93 32.64
C GLN A 410 25.64 1.07 32.94
N ASN A 411 26.85 1.61 32.82
CA ASN A 411 28.09 0.93 33.13
C ASN A 411 28.17 0.54 34.63
N LEU A 412 27.87 1.47 35.55
CA LEU A 412 27.85 1.21 36.98
C LEU A 412 26.82 0.15 37.36
N PHE A 413 25.66 0.14 36.72
CA PHE A 413 24.65 -0.89 36.93
C PHE A 413 25.17 -2.25 36.45
N GLY A 414 25.76 -2.35 35.25
CA GLY A 414 26.36 -3.56 34.70
C GLY A 414 27.50 -4.13 35.59
N LEU A 415 28.24 -3.27 36.25
CA LEU A 415 29.32 -3.64 37.21
C LEU A 415 28.84 -3.92 38.65
N GLY A 416 27.53 -3.77 38.94
CA GLY A 416 26.95 -4.01 40.25
C GLY A 416 27.14 -2.87 41.28
N TYR A 417 27.61 -1.68 40.86
CA TYR A 417 27.78 -0.49 41.71
C TYR A 417 26.55 0.40 41.80
N MET A 418 25.49 0.08 41.05
CA MET A 418 24.20 0.76 41.06
C MET A 418 23.09 -0.28 41.18
N ASN A 419 22.08 -0.04 42.00
CA ASN A 419 20.93 -0.96 42.08
C ASN A 419 19.85 -0.59 41.07
N ILE A 420 18.88 -1.50 40.85
CA ILE A 420 17.83 -1.37 39.81
C ILE A 420 16.96 -0.11 40.02
N ARG A 421 16.69 0.32 41.24
CA ARG A 421 15.90 1.52 41.51
C ARG A 421 16.67 2.80 41.15
N GLU A 422 17.98 2.82 41.43
CA GLU A 422 18.85 3.92 41.02
C GLU A 422 19.00 3.98 39.50
N ARG A 423 19.08 2.81 38.84
CA ARG A 423 19.11 2.72 37.40
C ARG A 423 17.82 3.25 36.75
N GLY A 424 16.64 2.90 37.30
CA GLY A 424 15.35 3.45 36.85
C GLY A 424 15.26 4.96 37.06
N MET A 425 15.71 5.48 38.21
CA MET A 425 15.75 6.93 38.42
C MET A 425 16.69 7.65 37.43
N ALA A 426 17.80 7.02 37.04
CA ALA A 426 18.69 7.58 36.01
C ALA A 426 18.02 7.69 34.66
N GLU A 427 17.22 6.68 34.26
CA GLU A 427 16.38 6.73 33.06
C GLU A 427 15.40 7.90 33.10
N ASP A 428 14.65 8.00 34.21
CA ASP A 428 13.64 9.04 34.37
C ASP A 428 14.24 10.46 34.31
N PHE A 429 15.38 10.69 34.99
CA PHE A 429 16.07 11.97 34.89
C PHE A 429 16.61 12.27 33.51
N TYR A 430 17.18 11.28 32.85
CA TYR A 430 17.69 11.39 31.47
C TYR A 430 16.58 11.80 30.50
N PHE A 431 15.50 11.02 30.43
CA PHE A 431 14.42 11.30 29.49
C PHE A 431 13.68 12.61 29.81
N SER A 432 13.51 12.92 31.09
CA SER A 432 12.95 14.22 31.50
C SER A 432 13.84 15.40 31.05
N SER A 433 15.17 15.24 31.10
CA SER A 433 16.14 16.23 30.65
C SER A 433 16.08 16.39 29.13
N LEU A 434 16.09 15.29 28.39
CA LEU A 434 15.95 15.31 26.90
C LEU A 434 14.66 16.00 26.46
N LYS A 435 13.53 15.73 27.12
CA LYS A 435 12.25 16.36 26.81
C LYS A 435 12.29 17.87 27.02
N ARG A 436 13.01 18.33 28.05
CA ARG A 436 13.21 19.75 28.28
C ARG A 436 14.16 20.37 27.26
N CYS A 437 15.25 19.70 26.88
CA CYS A 437 16.15 20.10 25.80
C CYS A 437 15.36 20.30 24.49
N MET A 438 14.59 19.30 24.07
CA MET A 438 13.75 19.37 22.87
C MET A 438 12.80 20.58 22.90
N THR A 439 12.18 20.87 24.05
CA THR A 439 11.23 22.00 24.18
C THR A 439 11.90 23.35 23.94
N ILE A 440 13.17 23.50 24.31
CA ILE A 440 13.93 24.74 24.15
C ILE A 440 14.48 24.83 22.73
N LEU A 441 15.14 23.77 22.26
CA LEU A 441 15.79 23.71 20.95
C LEU A 441 14.81 23.85 19.78
N LYS A 442 13.54 23.42 19.93
CA LYS A 442 12.48 23.64 18.92
C LYS A 442 12.25 25.11 18.53
N GLN A 443 12.68 26.04 19.35
CA GLN A 443 12.52 27.48 19.10
C GLN A 443 13.70 28.08 18.33
N ASP A 444 14.72 27.28 18.03
CA ASP A 444 15.98 27.71 17.41
C ASP A 444 16.21 26.94 16.10
N GLU A 445 16.32 27.69 15.00
CA GLU A 445 16.47 27.10 13.67
C GLU A 445 17.83 26.40 13.46
N GLU A 446 18.85 26.73 14.25
CA GLU A 446 20.18 26.14 14.18
C GLU A 446 20.20 24.66 14.59
N TYR A 447 19.29 24.23 15.48
CA TYR A 447 19.29 22.91 16.11
C TYR A 447 18.16 21.99 15.60
N GLN A 448 17.65 22.21 14.40
CA GLN A 448 16.51 21.43 13.87
C GLN A 448 16.83 19.95 13.64
N ASP A 449 18.09 19.61 13.37
CA ASP A 449 18.48 18.20 13.17
C ASP A 449 18.56 17.47 14.51
N GLU A 450 19.10 18.09 15.56
CA GLU A 450 19.06 17.56 16.93
C GLU A 450 17.63 17.43 17.46
N VAL A 451 16.75 18.37 17.11
CA VAL A 451 15.33 18.27 17.46
C VAL A 451 14.68 17.05 16.83
N LYS A 452 14.98 16.73 15.56
CA LYS A 452 14.47 15.51 14.91
C LYS A 452 14.98 14.24 15.59
N ASP A 453 16.25 14.20 15.95
CA ASP A 453 16.82 13.06 16.68
C ASP A 453 16.17 12.89 18.05
N LEU A 454 15.97 14.00 18.76
CA LEU A 454 15.25 14.02 20.05
C LEU A 454 13.78 13.59 19.90
N GLU A 455 13.10 14.03 18.85
CA GLU A 455 11.73 13.59 18.56
C GLU A 455 11.65 12.08 18.34
N LYS A 456 12.62 11.50 17.65
CA LYS A 456 12.71 10.06 17.43
C LYS A 456 12.98 9.30 18.75
N ILE A 457 13.95 9.76 19.57
CA ILE A 457 14.30 9.14 20.85
C ILE A 457 13.14 9.21 21.87
N LEU A 458 12.39 10.31 21.85
CA LEU A 458 11.33 10.60 22.81
C LEU A 458 9.93 10.22 22.31
N SER A 459 9.82 9.63 21.11
CA SER A 459 8.53 9.21 20.58
C SER A 459 7.94 8.06 21.38
N ASP A 460 6.63 8.11 21.56
CA ASP A 460 5.87 6.98 22.09
C ASP A 460 5.74 5.88 21.01
N THR A 461 5.57 4.64 21.40
CA THR A 461 5.21 3.53 20.51
C THR A 461 3.74 3.20 20.71
N TYR A 462 2.91 3.43 19.70
CA TYR A 462 1.50 3.04 19.70
C TYR A 462 1.37 1.67 19.08
N PHE A 463 0.70 0.74 19.77
CA PHE A 463 0.48 -0.62 19.27
C PHE A 463 -0.87 -0.67 18.55
N GLY A 464 -0.84 -0.98 17.26
CA GLY A 464 -2.04 -1.14 16.44
C GLY A 464 -2.40 -2.60 16.24
N ASN A 465 -3.69 -2.92 16.35
CA ASN A 465 -4.20 -4.27 16.06
C ASN A 465 -4.17 -4.53 14.54
N PHE A 466 -3.04 -4.89 13.99
CA PHE A 466 -2.83 -5.26 12.58
C PHE A 466 -1.45 -5.89 12.41
N SER A 467 -1.14 -6.42 11.23
CA SER A 467 0.21 -6.84 10.82
C SER A 467 0.69 -5.98 9.65
N VAL A 468 1.89 -5.41 9.76
CA VAL A 468 2.55 -4.67 8.67
C VAL A 468 2.83 -5.61 7.50
N PHE A 469 3.28 -6.84 7.78
CA PHE A 469 3.64 -7.84 6.77
C PHE A 469 2.43 -8.25 5.93
N GLN A 470 1.26 -8.42 6.57
CA GLN A 470 0.03 -8.80 5.90
C GLN A 470 -0.64 -7.62 5.18
N SER A 471 -0.70 -6.45 5.81
CA SER A 471 -1.55 -5.35 5.34
C SER A 471 -0.82 -4.23 4.62
N LEU A 472 0.48 -4.03 4.89
CA LEU A 472 1.33 -2.97 4.33
C LEU A 472 2.71 -3.49 3.91
N PRO A 473 2.79 -4.61 3.14
CA PRO A 473 4.08 -5.23 2.80
C PRO A 473 5.02 -4.30 2.04
N ASP A 474 4.54 -3.40 1.19
CA ASP A 474 5.39 -2.44 0.48
C ASP A 474 6.03 -1.40 1.44
N HIS A 475 5.42 -1.12 2.60
CA HIS A 475 6.06 -0.28 3.60
C HIS A 475 7.33 -0.95 4.14
N TRP A 476 7.20 -2.21 4.56
CA TRP A 476 8.31 -3.02 5.06
C TRP A 476 9.35 -3.33 3.99
N ALA A 477 8.93 -3.83 2.83
CA ALA A 477 9.85 -4.37 1.82
C ALA A 477 10.59 -3.29 1.02
N ILE A 478 9.99 -2.13 0.79
CA ILE A 478 10.51 -1.09 -0.10
C ILE A 478 10.35 0.34 0.45
N GLU A 479 10.06 0.50 1.73
CA GLU A 479 9.86 1.82 2.37
C GLU A 479 8.80 2.70 1.67
N GLN A 480 7.75 2.07 1.09
CA GLN A 480 6.65 2.82 0.50
C GLN A 480 5.92 3.60 1.60
N GLN A 481 5.81 4.92 1.41
CA GLN A 481 5.02 5.76 2.32
C GLN A 481 3.54 5.65 1.97
N PHE A 482 2.72 5.45 3.00
CA PHE A 482 1.27 5.50 2.92
C PHE A 482 0.74 6.64 3.79
N PRO A 483 -0.36 7.31 3.40
CA PRO A 483 -1.03 8.23 4.29
C PRO A 483 -1.62 7.49 5.48
N ILE A 484 -1.18 7.86 6.69
CA ILE A 484 -1.66 7.27 7.94
C ILE A 484 -2.11 8.40 8.85
N MET A 485 -3.31 8.30 9.42
CA MET A 485 -3.84 9.29 10.33
C MET A 485 -5.01 8.75 11.16
N PRO A 486 -5.33 9.38 12.31
CA PRO A 486 -6.58 9.11 13.00
C PRO A 486 -7.78 9.42 12.11
N ILE A 487 -8.85 8.62 12.19
CA ILE A 487 -10.07 8.85 11.40
C ILE A 487 -11.07 9.78 12.12
N HIS A 488 -10.81 10.13 13.37
CA HIS A 488 -11.63 11.00 14.22
C HIS A 488 -10.78 11.85 15.16
N LYS A 489 -11.40 12.71 16.00
CA LYS A 489 -10.75 13.67 16.92
C LYS A 489 -9.87 14.72 16.23
N LEU A 490 -9.97 14.92 14.95
CA LEU A 490 -9.11 15.85 14.19
C LEU A 490 -9.43 17.33 14.44
N ASN A 491 -10.44 17.63 15.24
CA ASN A 491 -10.72 18.97 15.78
C ASN A 491 -10.01 19.24 17.13
N GLU A 492 -9.23 18.27 17.62
CA GLU A 492 -8.40 18.33 18.82
C GLU A 492 -6.92 18.33 18.46
N GLU A 493 -6.06 18.86 19.35
CA GLU A 493 -4.61 18.90 19.13
C GLU A 493 -3.98 17.51 19.35
N PRO A 494 -3.35 16.87 18.35
CA PRO A 494 -2.62 15.63 18.54
C PRO A 494 -1.27 15.93 19.21
N THR A 495 -1.20 15.76 20.52
CA THR A 495 -0.05 16.18 21.35
C THR A 495 1.04 15.13 21.47
N ALA A 496 0.75 13.85 21.25
CA ALA A 496 1.74 12.78 21.27
C ALA A 496 2.52 12.74 19.94
N SER A 497 3.81 12.44 20.02
CA SER A 497 4.66 12.10 18.87
C SER A 497 4.97 10.61 18.96
N ALA A 498 4.67 9.83 17.94
CA ALA A 498 4.70 8.38 18.03
C ALA A 498 5.23 7.69 16.75
N ILE A 499 5.71 6.47 16.91
CA ILE A 499 5.76 5.45 15.87
C ILE A 499 4.58 4.49 16.09
N ILE A 500 4.22 3.72 15.06
CA ILE A 500 3.17 2.71 15.16
C ILE A 500 3.82 1.34 15.03
N ALA A 501 3.69 0.51 16.06
CA ALA A 501 4.07 -0.91 16.02
C ALA A 501 2.83 -1.76 15.76
N ASP A 502 3.00 -2.85 15.03
CA ASP A 502 1.97 -3.88 14.86
C ASP A 502 1.97 -4.87 16.04
N ILE A 503 1.15 -5.91 15.97
CA ILE A 503 1.06 -6.94 17.01
C ILE A 503 1.93 -8.17 16.73
N THR A 504 2.73 -8.17 15.67
CA THR A 504 3.69 -9.25 15.43
C THR A 504 4.85 -9.17 16.42
N CYS A 505 5.54 -10.29 16.64
CA CYS A 505 6.71 -10.30 17.53
C CYS A 505 8.00 -9.82 16.84
N ASP A 506 7.94 -9.48 15.56
CA ASP A 506 9.11 -9.05 14.79
C ASP A 506 9.41 -7.55 15.02
N SER A 507 10.70 -7.23 15.14
CA SER A 507 11.16 -5.84 15.32
C SER A 507 10.90 -4.94 14.11
N ASP A 508 10.71 -5.52 12.91
CA ASP A 508 10.36 -4.81 11.69
C ASP A 508 8.85 -4.57 11.54
N GLY A 509 8.02 -5.17 12.42
CA GLY A 509 6.58 -4.96 12.49
C GLY A 509 6.21 -3.57 13.01
N LYS A 510 6.66 -2.51 12.32
CA LYS A 510 6.43 -1.13 12.72
C LYS A 510 6.35 -0.19 11.52
N ILE A 511 5.74 0.95 11.75
CA ILE A 511 5.74 2.10 10.85
C ILE A 511 6.47 3.23 11.53
N ASP A 512 7.68 3.56 11.04
CA ASP A 512 8.54 4.61 11.51
C ASP A 512 9.00 5.56 10.38
N LEU A 513 8.29 5.50 9.24
CA LEU A 513 8.44 6.40 8.10
C LEU A 513 7.06 6.84 7.62
N PHE A 514 6.70 8.07 7.90
CA PHE A 514 5.41 8.68 7.56
C PHE A 514 5.56 9.69 6.43
N ILE A 515 4.44 10.03 5.77
CA ILE A 515 4.43 11.10 4.78
C ILE A 515 4.91 12.41 5.41
N GLY A 516 5.67 13.19 4.63
CA GLY A 516 6.25 14.45 5.10
C GLY A 516 7.17 15.08 4.06
N PRO A 517 7.72 16.27 4.34
CA PRO A 517 8.61 16.95 3.42
C PRO A 517 9.91 16.16 3.19
N LYS A 518 10.46 16.26 1.99
CA LYS A 518 11.71 15.61 1.54
C LYS A 518 11.66 14.07 1.68
N LYS A 519 12.27 13.53 2.74
CA LYS A 519 12.40 12.08 2.96
C LYS A 519 11.27 11.47 3.82
N GLY A 520 10.29 12.27 4.24
CA GLY A 520 9.25 11.86 5.18
C GLY A 520 9.61 12.17 6.63
N ASN A 521 8.67 11.86 7.53
CA ASN A 521 8.78 12.07 8.97
C ASN A 521 9.02 10.74 9.67
N ALA A 522 9.92 10.72 10.67
CA ALA A 522 10.20 9.53 11.49
C ALA A 522 9.11 9.26 12.53
N THR A 523 8.23 10.21 12.79
CA THR A 523 7.14 10.10 13.76
C THR A 523 5.86 10.72 13.22
N ILE A 524 4.74 10.26 13.75
CA ILE A 524 3.41 10.81 13.49
C ILE A 524 2.86 11.50 14.75
N ARG A 525 2.00 12.48 14.56
CA ARG A 525 1.28 13.13 15.67
C ARG A 525 -0.02 12.39 15.93
N LEU A 526 -0.25 11.97 17.18
CA LEU A 526 -1.45 11.24 17.62
C LEU A 526 -2.05 11.91 18.85
N HIS A 527 -3.30 11.58 19.16
CA HIS A 527 -3.94 12.02 20.40
C HIS A 527 -3.57 11.04 21.51
N PRO A 528 -3.41 11.51 22.77
CA PRO A 528 -3.26 10.61 23.91
C PRO A 528 -4.45 9.64 23.98
N LEU A 529 -4.17 8.37 24.25
CA LEU A 529 -5.22 7.36 24.40
C LEU A 529 -5.96 7.59 25.72
N ASP A 530 -7.27 7.34 25.69
CA ASP A 530 -8.16 7.33 26.86
C ASP A 530 -8.78 5.94 26.97
N ASP A 531 -8.64 5.28 28.11
CA ASP A 531 -9.17 3.94 28.39
C ASP A 531 -10.72 3.82 28.21
N LYS A 532 -11.39 4.95 28.00
CA LYS A 532 -12.85 5.03 27.85
C LYS A 532 -13.33 5.13 26.42
N GLU A 533 -12.44 5.34 25.48
CA GLU A 533 -12.81 5.63 24.09
C GLU A 533 -11.83 4.96 23.13
N GLU A 534 -12.36 4.14 22.24
CA GLU A 534 -11.60 3.47 21.19
C GLU A 534 -10.97 4.48 20.24
N TYR A 535 -9.73 4.22 19.83
CA TYR A 535 -8.97 5.11 18.96
C TYR A 535 -8.60 4.42 17.66
N TYR A 536 -9.27 4.84 16.58
CA TYR A 536 -9.08 4.23 15.26
C TYR A 536 -8.15 5.05 14.39
N ILE A 537 -7.23 4.33 13.73
CA ILE A 537 -6.27 4.86 12.77
C ILE A 537 -6.58 4.24 11.41
N GLY A 538 -6.49 5.05 10.35
CA GLY A 538 -6.62 4.62 8.98
C GLY A 538 -5.28 4.69 8.25
N ALA A 539 -4.94 3.63 7.50
CA ALA A 539 -3.92 3.69 6.45
C ALA A 539 -4.63 3.72 5.09
N PHE A 540 -4.40 4.80 4.34
CA PHE A 540 -5.11 5.11 3.11
C PHE A 540 -4.31 4.72 1.87
N LEU A 541 -4.99 4.66 0.71
CA LEU A 541 -4.40 4.35 -0.60
C LEU A 541 -3.77 2.95 -0.68
N VAL A 542 -4.27 2.00 0.09
CA VAL A 542 -3.72 0.64 0.19
C VAL A 542 -4.34 -0.36 -0.81
N GLY A 543 -5.19 0.11 -1.74
CA GLY A 543 -5.90 -0.77 -2.67
C GLY A 543 -5.05 -1.42 -3.77
N ALA A 544 -3.80 -1.02 -3.94
CA ALA A 544 -2.90 -1.54 -4.97
C ALA A 544 -1.76 -2.34 -4.35
N TYR A 545 -1.64 -3.62 -4.72
CA TYR A 545 -0.60 -4.58 -4.36
C TYR A 545 -0.60 -5.07 -2.91
N GLN A 546 -1.06 -4.32 -1.93
CA GLN A 546 -0.87 -4.67 -0.52
C GLN A 546 -1.50 -6.02 -0.16
N GLU A 547 -2.75 -6.25 -0.57
CA GLU A 547 -3.44 -7.52 -0.31
C GLU A 547 -2.85 -8.71 -1.07
N THR A 548 -2.21 -8.48 -2.21
CA THR A 548 -1.68 -9.54 -3.07
C THR A 548 -0.23 -9.92 -2.73
N LEU A 549 0.46 -9.09 -1.96
CA LEU A 549 1.84 -9.29 -1.53
C LEU A 549 1.96 -9.52 -0.02
N GLY A 550 0.83 -9.56 0.71
CA GLY A 550 0.79 -9.82 2.15
C GLY A 550 1.38 -11.18 2.50
N ASP A 551 2.00 -11.28 3.68
CA ASP A 551 2.66 -12.49 4.19
C ASP A 551 2.15 -12.85 5.58
N LEU A 552 2.09 -14.15 5.88
CA LEU A 552 1.51 -14.75 7.09
C LEU A 552 2.47 -14.75 8.30
N HIS A 553 3.27 -13.71 8.48
CA HIS A 553 4.19 -13.64 9.62
C HIS A 553 3.44 -13.79 10.95
N ASN A 554 3.88 -14.67 11.84
CA ASN A 554 3.20 -15.10 13.06
C ASN A 554 1.78 -15.68 12.83
N LEU A 555 1.47 -16.14 11.62
CA LEU A 555 0.14 -16.65 11.23
C LEU A 555 -1.00 -15.63 11.38
N PHE A 556 -0.69 -14.32 11.29
CA PHE A 556 -1.72 -13.32 11.06
C PHE A 556 -2.16 -13.39 9.60
N GLY A 557 -3.40 -13.82 9.38
CA GLY A 557 -3.97 -14.02 8.05
C GLY A 557 -4.59 -12.76 7.44
N ASP A 558 -5.37 -12.96 6.38
CA ASP A 558 -6.11 -11.88 5.74
C ASP A 558 -7.04 -11.17 6.72
N THR A 559 -7.12 -9.85 6.61
CA THR A 559 -8.04 -9.05 7.43
C THR A 559 -9.47 -9.16 6.90
N ASN A 560 -10.46 -8.90 7.75
CA ASN A 560 -11.82 -8.67 7.30
C ASN A 560 -11.86 -7.63 6.17
N ALA A 561 -12.70 -7.81 5.15
CA ALA A 561 -12.87 -6.84 4.09
C ALA A 561 -14.34 -6.48 3.91
N VAL A 562 -14.65 -5.18 3.91
CA VAL A 562 -16.01 -4.65 3.80
C VAL A 562 -16.11 -3.83 2.51
N HIS A 563 -16.95 -4.30 1.60
CA HIS A 563 -17.22 -3.61 0.34
C HIS A 563 -18.36 -2.61 0.53
N VAL A 564 -18.07 -1.36 0.19
CA VAL A 564 -18.99 -0.25 0.38
C VAL A 564 -19.30 0.40 -0.97
N ARG A 565 -20.58 0.59 -1.24
CA ARG A 565 -21.09 1.44 -2.32
C ARG A 565 -21.95 2.56 -1.75
N THR A 566 -22.35 3.52 -2.56
CA THR A 566 -23.33 4.51 -2.15
C THR A 566 -24.70 4.27 -2.77
N ASP A 567 -25.74 4.58 -2.01
CA ASP A 567 -27.09 4.66 -2.54
C ASP A 567 -27.33 5.93 -3.39
N ASN A 568 -28.53 6.08 -3.91
CA ASN A 568 -28.90 7.25 -4.73
C ASN A 568 -28.83 8.58 -3.95
N LYS A 569 -28.87 8.55 -2.61
CA LYS A 569 -28.75 9.71 -1.73
C LYS A 569 -27.30 9.99 -1.33
N GLY A 570 -26.35 9.12 -1.72
CA GLY A 570 -24.94 9.23 -1.38
C GLY A 570 -24.61 8.69 0.01
N GLN A 571 -25.50 7.90 0.62
CA GLN A 571 -25.23 7.25 1.90
C GLN A 571 -24.51 5.90 1.68
N PRO A 572 -23.60 5.51 2.60
CA PRO A 572 -22.88 4.26 2.49
C PRO A 572 -23.82 3.06 2.68
N VAL A 573 -23.64 2.07 1.83
CA VAL A 573 -24.33 0.77 1.90
C VAL A 573 -23.26 -0.32 1.86
N ILE A 574 -23.28 -1.22 2.80
CA ILE A 574 -22.42 -2.41 2.80
C ILE A 574 -22.96 -3.37 1.74
N ASP A 575 -22.15 -3.61 0.72
CA ASP A 575 -22.49 -4.43 -0.44
C ASP A 575 -22.12 -5.89 -0.22
N ALA A 576 -20.96 -6.13 0.42
CA ALA A 576 -20.49 -7.45 0.81
C ALA A 576 -19.53 -7.35 1.99
N ILE A 577 -19.42 -8.43 2.74
CA ILE A 577 -18.43 -8.63 3.80
C ILE A 577 -17.72 -9.95 3.50
N VAL A 578 -16.40 -9.89 3.41
CA VAL A 578 -15.52 -11.04 3.34
C VAL A 578 -14.83 -11.15 4.68
N ARG A 579 -15.06 -12.23 5.39
CA ARG A 579 -14.37 -12.47 6.67
C ARG A 579 -12.88 -12.71 6.40
N GLY A 580 -12.05 -12.23 7.28
CA GLY A 580 -10.63 -12.54 7.30
C GLY A 580 -10.38 -13.97 7.75
N ASP A 581 -9.14 -14.39 7.67
CA ASP A 581 -8.75 -15.76 7.99
C ASP A 581 -8.99 -16.11 9.47
N THR A 582 -9.51 -17.28 9.71
CA THR A 582 -9.58 -17.91 11.04
C THR A 582 -8.25 -18.58 11.38
N VAL A 583 -8.01 -18.85 12.67
CA VAL A 583 -6.85 -19.62 13.13
C VAL A 583 -6.76 -20.97 12.41
N LYS A 584 -7.91 -21.64 12.20
CA LYS A 584 -8.00 -22.90 11.45
C LYS A 584 -7.49 -22.78 10.02
N GLU A 585 -7.88 -21.70 9.31
CA GLU A 585 -7.47 -21.49 7.92
C GLU A 585 -5.97 -21.26 7.80
N VAL A 586 -5.40 -20.37 8.62
CA VAL A 586 -3.95 -20.09 8.57
C VAL A 586 -3.10 -21.31 8.99
N LEU A 587 -3.57 -22.11 9.95
CA LEU A 587 -2.93 -23.36 10.31
C LEU A 587 -2.93 -24.35 9.13
N SER A 588 -4.04 -24.43 8.38
CA SER A 588 -4.13 -25.30 7.20
C SER A 588 -3.17 -24.90 6.08
N TYR A 589 -2.90 -23.59 5.88
CA TYR A 589 -1.94 -23.09 4.88
C TYR A 589 -0.52 -23.58 5.13
N VAL A 590 -0.18 -23.82 6.39
CA VAL A 590 1.12 -24.35 6.81
C VAL A 590 1.06 -25.83 7.23
N GLN A 591 0.02 -26.55 6.76
CA GLN A 591 -0.14 -28.00 6.81
C GLN A 591 -0.38 -28.61 8.21
N TYR A 592 -0.89 -27.83 9.17
CA TYR A 592 -1.45 -28.42 10.39
C TYR A 592 -2.86 -28.92 10.10
N ASP A 593 -3.14 -30.16 10.50
CA ASP A 593 -4.49 -30.70 10.56
C ASP A 593 -5.12 -30.31 11.91
N VAL A 594 -6.26 -29.65 11.86
CA VAL A 594 -6.93 -29.14 13.06
C VAL A 594 -7.51 -30.28 13.91
N ASP A 595 -8.01 -31.35 13.28
CA ASP A 595 -8.54 -32.50 14.01
C ASP A 595 -7.42 -33.21 14.77
N ASP A 596 -6.24 -33.36 14.18
CA ASP A 596 -5.04 -33.86 14.87
C ASP A 596 -4.64 -32.99 16.08
N LEU A 597 -4.71 -31.65 15.94
CA LEU A 597 -4.41 -30.72 17.05
C LEU A 597 -5.43 -30.85 18.18
N LEU A 598 -6.71 -30.99 17.86
CA LEU A 598 -7.78 -31.21 18.84
C LEU A 598 -7.57 -32.52 19.59
N ASP A 599 -7.28 -33.63 18.90
CA ASP A 599 -7.00 -34.92 19.52
C ASP A 599 -5.78 -34.87 20.44
N LEU A 600 -4.70 -34.21 20.01
CA LEU A 600 -3.52 -34.01 20.84
C LEU A 600 -3.83 -33.17 22.09
N MET A 601 -4.63 -32.13 21.96
CA MET A 601 -5.05 -31.31 23.11
C MET A 601 -5.94 -32.09 24.08
N HIS A 602 -6.89 -32.87 23.57
CA HIS A 602 -7.68 -33.81 24.38
C HIS A 602 -6.80 -34.73 25.20
N GLN A 603 -5.80 -35.38 24.60
CA GLN A 603 -4.86 -36.25 25.28
C GLN A 603 -4.07 -35.53 26.39
N GLN A 604 -3.66 -34.25 26.17
CA GLN A 604 -2.97 -33.45 27.20
C GLN A 604 -3.89 -33.12 28.38
N VAL A 605 -5.12 -32.73 28.09
CA VAL A 605 -6.13 -32.39 29.10
C VAL A 605 -6.47 -33.64 29.94
N GLU A 606 -6.65 -34.81 29.34
CA GLU A 606 -6.91 -36.07 30.06
C GLU A 606 -5.71 -36.47 30.97
N LYS A 607 -4.48 -36.29 30.51
CA LYS A 607 -3.29 -36.48 31.36
C LYS A 607 -3.31 -35.56 32.59
N ALA A 608 -3.70 -34.28 32.42
CA ALA A 608 -3.79 -33.32 33.52
C ALA A 608 -4.89 -33.71 34.53
N VAL A 609 -6.03 -34.21 34.05
CA VAL A 609 -7.12 -34.75 34.89
C VAL A 609 -6.62 -35.96 35.71
N HIS A 610 -5.98 -36.95 35.06
CA HIS A 610 -5.43 -38.11 35.73
C HIS A 610 -4.36 -37.72 36.76
N ALA A 611 -3.55 -36.70 36.48
CA ALA A 611 -2.57 -36.15 37.41
C ALA A 611 -3.21 -35.29 38.53
N LYS A 612 -4.53 -35.13 38.53
CA LYS A 612 -5.29 -34.26 39.47
C LYS A 612 -4.85 -32.81 39.47
N GLN A 613 -4.34 -32.32 38.36
CA GLN A 613 -3.97 -30.92 38.16
C GLN A 613 -5.19 -30.05 37.87
N ILE A 614 -6.20 -30.60 37.21
CA ILE A 614 -7.48 -29.96 36.89
C ILE A 614 -8.65 -30.90 37.16
N SER A 615 -9.82 -30.34 37.41
CA SER A 615 -11.07 -31.09 37.59
C SER A 615 -11.75 -31.44 36.26
N PHE A 616 -12.66 -32.40 36.26
CA PHE A 616 -13.48 -32.71 35.08
C PHE A 616 -14.25 -31.50 34.55
N LYS A 617 -14.71 -30.59 35.43
CA LYS A 617 -15.42 -29.37 35.01
C LYS A 617 -14.47 -28.40 34.31
N GLU A 618 -13.24 -28.25 34.77
CA GLU A 618 -12.22 -27.42 34.14
C GLU A 618 -11.77 -28.00 32.82
N SER A 619 -11.62 -29.33 32.71
CA SER A 619 -11.24 -29.98 31.45
C SER A 619 -12.25 -29.69 30.33
N GLY A 620 -13.57 -29.79 30.62
CA GLY A 620 -14.59 -29.45 29.65
C GLY A 620 -14.57 -27.99 29.21
N LYS A 621 -14.26 -27.06 30.14
CA LYS A 621 -14.11 -25.65 29.78
C LYS A 621 -12.88 -25.37 28.91
N LEU A 622 -11.75 -25.99 29.24
CA LEU A 622 -10.48 -25.83 28.48
C LEU A 622 -10.63 -26.33 27.05
N LEU A 623 -11.22 -27.51 26.87
CA LEU A 623 -11.43 -28.08 25.54
C LEU A 623 -12.36 -27.22 24.71
N LYS A 624 -13.50 -26.81 25.26
CA LYS A 624 -14.43 -25.90 24.58
C LYS A 624 -13.78 -24.56 24.23
N PHE A 625 -12.95 -24.02 25.12
CA PHE A 625 -12.19 -22.80 24.86
C PHE A 625 -11.22 -22.99 23.68
N TYR A 626 -10.47 -24.09 23.66
CA TYR A 626 -9.51 -24.39 22.58
C TYR A 626 -10.20 -24.55 21.23
N GLU A 627 -11.31 -25.30 21.17
CA GLU A 627 -12.15 -25.46 19.98
C GLU A 627 -12.66 -24.11 19.47
N THR A 628 -13.18 -23.26 20.36
CA THR A 628 -13.69 -21.93 20.00
C THR A 628 -12.58 -21.00 19.51
N ALA A 629 -11.39 -21.08 20.12
CA ALA A 629 -10.23 -20.27 19.72
C ALA A 629 -9.73 -20.59 18.31
N ILE A 630 -9.75 -21.87 17.92
CA ILE A 630 -9.36 -22.32 16.56
C ILE A 630 -10.29 -21.75 15.48
N GLU A 631 -11.57 -21.57 15.75
CA GLU A 631 -12.52 -20.97 14.81
C GLU A 631 -12.52 -19.41 14.86
N GLY A 632 -11.68 -18.82 15.71
CA GLY A 632 -11.60 -17.39 15.89
C GLY A 632 -10.80 -16.67 14.81
N TYR A 633 -10.92 -15.34 14.77
CA TYR A 633 -10.12 -14.46 13.93
C TYR A 633 -8.67 -14.47 14.38
N THR A 634 -7.71 -14.26 13.47
CA THR A 634 -6.27 -14.31 13.80
C THR A 634 -5.76 -13.08 14.54
N TYR A 635 -6.49 -11.97 14.51
CA TYR A 635 -6.19 -10.73 15.23
C TYR A 635 -6.87 -10.67 16.60
N LEU A 636 -6.52 -9.66 17.40
CA LEU A 636 -7.09 -9.53 18.73
C LEU A 636 -8.56 -9.08 18.65
N GLU A 637 -9.41 -9.74 19.42
CA GLU A 637 -10.84 -9.44 19.54
C GLU A 637 -11.21 -9.31 21.02
N ASP A 638 -12.18 -8.44 21.34
CA ASP A 638 -12.73 -8.36 22.68
C ASP A 638 -13.51 -9.62 23.03
N TRP A 639 -13.12 -10.29 24.11
CA TRP A 639 -13.77 -11.51 24.60
C TRP A 639 -15.25 -11.33 24.92
N VAL A 640 -15.66 -10.12 25.30
CA VAL A 640 -17.05 -9.79 25.64
C VAL A 640 -17.99 -9.96 24.44
N THR A 641 -17.49 -9.84 23.21
CA THR A 641 -18.27 -9.99 21.99
C THR A 641 -18.48 -11.44 21.55
N ARG A 642 -17.71 -12.40 22.10
CA ARG A 642 -17.82 -13.84 21.76
C ARG A 642 -18.91 -14.61 22.53
N GLY A 643 -19.69 -13.93 23.37
CA GLY A 643 -20.74 -14.56 24.17
C GLY A 643 -20.17 -15.30 25.39
N GLU A 644 -20.90 -15.23 26.50
CA GLU A 644 -20.54 -15.88 27.77
C GLU A 644 -20.18 -17.36 27.57
N LEU A 645 -18.92 -17.71 27.87
CA LEU A 645 -18.46 -19.09 28.02
C LEU A 645 -18.99 -19.71 29.29
#